data_d6db4303191a53536de7b1941c3dcf42
#
_entry.id   d6db4303191a53536de7b1941c3dcf42
#
_cell.length_a   1.000
_cell.length_b   1.000
_cell.length_c   1.000
_cell.angle_alpha   90.00
_cell.angle_beta   90.00
_cell.angle_gamma   90.00
#
_symmetry.space_group_name_H-M   'P 1'
#
loop_
_entity.id
_entity.type
_entity.pdbx_description
1 polymer ?
#
loop_
_entity_poly.entity_id
_entity_poly.type
_entity_poly.pdbx_seq_one_letter_code
_entity_poly.pdbx_strand_id
1 'polypeptide(L)'
;MKHLKNLILVVATAIILILITATIVESSKGTAFVRQHIYTSAWFVVLWAALAVAAAVYIVLRKNKSNVSTSVLLVHASFLVILLGAFTSWTMAESGTIHLRQNETTSTMKDEEGKTKELGFEVSLKNFNVVNYPGTDAPMDYVTTLTANTQEIKVSMNNIGSFNGYRFIQSGYDSDMQGTTLGVYHDPWGIGITYTGYALLFISLITTMVSKKTRMRHLYRKALSLQGAKAWAVTALLAVSSFATSANAQEMVKIDGDIADDFGKICVLYNSRITPINTVATSFVTKLCGKPTWDGLSSNQVFAGWIFDVPYWETVKMIEIKEKKAQELLGINGKWASFDDFWDSYNNYKLDAPLKKAYKDGDTKLQKQLRDADEKFNIIRMLYGGEMLKMFPYAGKQGHMQWFAPGQPLGNLKLDEKELVFIKKSMDYLAESIITGDKARAEEIAKKIYSYQHVRGKAVVPTKFRIYTETFYNKTNAQRLPVMLYLTLSLVLAIVSTLSLNNGKQKKTRLVSSVLTWVMLIHTTLLLALRWYVSGHLPMSNGYETMQFMAWATLVATLVMQKRFLPVKQFGPLLSSFALLVAMITDGNPQITQLMPVLQSPLLSVHVMVIMFSYALFGLTALIGLQGLIAHHRKQEEKEQQLAALSQFLLYPAVALIAIGIFIGAIWANVSWGRYWSWDSKETWALITMLIYSAPLHADIKWLRKAQHMHIYMLLAFLSVLMTYFGVNYFLSGMHSYA
;
A
#
# COMPACT_ATOMS: atom_id res chain seq x y z
N MET A 1 0.48 45.82 6.10
CA MET A 1 0.58 44.72 5.12
C MET A 1 1.97 43.98 5.12
N LYS A 2 3.11 44.70 5.05
CA LYS A 2 4.44 44.04 5.06
C LYS A 2 4.71 43.28 6.37
N HIS A 3 4.45 43.94 7.53
CA HIS A 3 4.63 43.30 8.85
C HIS A 3 3.68 42.10 9.05
N LEU A 4 2.41 42.23 8.68
CA LEU A 4 1.41 41.16 8.79
C LEU A 4 1.79 39.94 7.94
N LYS A 5 2.29 40.17 6.73
CA LYS A 5 2.81 39.09 5.87
C LYS A 5 4.02 38.36 6.49
N ASN A 6 4.98 39.12 7.04
CA ASN A 6 6.13 38.55 7.70
C ASN A 6 5.71 37.72 8.93
N LEU A 7 4.75 38.23 9.70
CA LEU A 7 4.17 37.51 10.83
C LEU A 7 3.56 36.17 10.40
N ILE A 8 2.73 36.15 9.33
CA ILE A 8 2.13 34.95 8.79
C ILE A 8 3.22 33.93 8.40
N LEU A 9 4.28 34.37 7.70
CA LEU A 9 5.38 33.49 7.29
C LEU A 9 6.13 32.92 8.51
N VAL A 10 6.42 33.74 9.52
CA VAL A 10 7.11 33.29 10.73
C VAL A 10 6.27 32.28 11.50
N VAL A 11 4.98 32.59 11.72
CA VAL A 11 4.06 31.69 12.44
C VAL A 11 3.86 30.38 11.68
N ALA A 12 3.65 30.43 10.36
CA ALA A 12 3.50 29.22 9.55
C ALA A 12 4.78 28.34 9.57
N THR A 13 5.96 28.99 9.48
CA THR A 13 7.23 28.26 9.58
C THR A 13 7.40 27.65 10.98
N ALA A 14 7.06 28.39 12.05
CA ALA A 14 7.09 27.88 13.42
C ALA A 14 6.17 26.65 13.59
N ILE A 15 4.94 26.71 13.05
CA ILE A 15 4.01 25.58 13.09
C ILE A 15 4.62 24.35 12.39
N ILE A 16 5.20 24.51 11.19
CA ILE A 16 5.84 23.40 10.47
C ILE A 16 6.96 22.80 11.30
N LEU A 17 7.83 23.60 11.90
CA LEU A 17 8.93 23.12 12.74
C LEU A 17 8.43 22.41 13.99
N ILE A 18 7.38 22.94 14.65
CA ILE A 18 6.74 22.29 15.79
C ILE A 18 6.16 20.93 15.39
N LEU A 19 5.45 20.84 14.25
CA LEU A 19 4.89 19.58 13.75
C LEU A 19 5.98 18.55 13.47
N ILE A 20 7.09 18.95 12.82
CA ILE A 20 8.25 18.06 12.58
C ILE A 20 8.83 17.57 13.91
N THR A 21 9.06 18.48 14.86
CA THR A 21 9.61 18.13 16.18
C THR A 21 8.66 17.22 16.95
N ALA A 22 7.35 17.47 16.88
CA ALA A 22 6.34 16.67 17.54
C ALA A 22 6.35 15.21 17.06
N THR A 23 6.48 14.96 15.75
CA THR A 23 6.57 13.57 15.22
C THR A 23 7.85 12.86 15.65
N ILE A 24 8.97 13.57 15.85
CA ILE A 24 10.21 12.99 16.39
C ILE A 24 10.03 12.64 17.87
N VAL A 25 9.42 13.53 18.66
CA VAL A 25 9.12 13.27 20.08
C VAL A 25 8.12 12.12 20.22
N GLU A 26 7.16 12.01 19.31
CA GLU A 26 6.18 10.91 19.27
C GLU A 26 6.85 9.54 19.17
N SER A 27 7.89 9.40 18.33
CA SER A 27 8.62 8.13 18.19
C SER A 27 9.33 7.68 19.47
N SER A 28 9.62 8.61 20.39
CA SER A 28 10.34 8.32 21.65
C SER A 28 9.42 8.26 22.88
N LYS A 29 8.37 9.10 22.95
CA LYS A 29 7.48 9.25 24.12
C LYS A 29 6.06 8.75 23.89
N GLY A 30 5.74 8.33 22.67
CA GLY A 30 4.43 7.82 22.27
C GLY A 30 3.40 8.90 21.92
N THR A 31 2.37 8.49 21.18
CA THR A 31 1.32 9.37 20.63
C THR A 31 0.51 10.08 21.71
N ALA A 32 0.19 9.39 22.81
CA ALA A 32 -0.60 9.98 23.91
C ALA A 32 0.08 11.20 24.53
N PHE A 33 1.39 11.12 24.77
CA PHE A 33 2.18 12.21 25.32
C PHE A 33 2.18 13.44 24.42
N VAL A 34 2.47 13.25 23.13
CA VAL A 34 2.55 14.38 22.16
C VAL A 34 1.18 14.99 21.93
N ARG A 35 0.14 14.17 21.88
CA ARG A 35 -1.22 14.65 21.77
C ARG A 35 -1.59 15.57 22.92
N GLN A 36 -1.37 15.16 24.17
CA GLN A 36 -1.70 15.92 25.35
C GLN A 36 -0.87 17.21 25.49
N HIS A 37 0.44 17.17 25.24
CA HIS A 37 1.35 18.27 25.54
C HIS A 37 1.57 19.24 24.37
N ILE A 38 1.32 18.79 23.14
CA ILE A 38 1.53 19.62 21.94
C ILE A 38 0.21 19.81 21.17
N TYR A 39 -0.34 18.77 20.55
CA TYR A 39 -1.41 18.93 19.55
C TYR A 39 -2.73 19.47 20.10
N THR A 40 -3.13 19.06 21.31
CA THR A 40 -4.36 19.54 21.97
C THR A 40 -4.11 20.64 23.00
N SER A 41 -2.85 21.06 23.17
CA SER A 41 -2.49 22.09 24.14
C SER A 41 -3.02 23.48 23.74
N ALA A 42 -3.43 24.26 24.74
CA ALA A 42 -3.97 25.61 24.50
C ALA A 42 -2.98 26.53 23.75
N TRP A 43 -1.68 26.45 24.06
CA TRP A 43 -0.68 27.26 23.36
C TRP A 43 -0.59 26.96 21.87
N PHE A 44 -0.71 25.69 21.46
CA PHE A 44 -0.66 25.29 20.05
C PHE A 44 -1.95 25.70 19.31
N VAL A 45 -3.12 25.56 19.96
CA VAL A 45 -4.40 26.06 19.44
C VAL A 45 -4.36 27.58 19.25
N VAL A 46 -3.81 28.34 20.22
CA VAL A 46 -3.63 29.79 20.10
C VAL A 46 -2.72 30.16 18.92
N LEU A 47 -1.68 29.37 18.65
CA LEU A 47 -0.78 29.59 17.52
C LEU A 47 -1.51 29.44 16.18
N TRP A 48 -2.37 28.40 16.03
CA TRP A 48 -3.23 28.23 14.86
C TRP A 48 -4.29 29.35 14.73
N ALA A 49 -4.90 29.75 15.83
CA ALA A 49 -5.85 30.86 15.85
C ALA A 49 -5.18 32.18 15.43
N ALA A 50 -3.99 32.46 15.92
CA ALA A 50 -3.21 33.63 15.51
C ALA A 50 -2.89 33.61 14.00
N LEU A 51 -2.51 32.47 13.45
CA LEU A 51 -2.29 32.30 12.01
C LEU A 51 -3.61 32.58 11.25
N ALA A 52 -4.72 31.98 11.68
CA ALA A 52 -6.03 32.12 11.03
C ALA A 52 -6.49 33.58 11.02
N VAL A 53 -6.43 34.30 12.16
CA VAL A 53 -6.79 35.72 12.27
C VAL A 53 -5.88 36.58 11.39
N ALA A 54 -4.56 36.38 11.47
CA ALA A 54 -3.61 37.15 10.66
C ALA A 54 -3.84 36.92 9.15
N ALA A 55 -4.13 35.69 8.74
CA ALA A 55 -4.47 35.36 7.36
C ALA A 55 -5.78 36.00 6.92
N ALA A 56 -6.82 35.92 7.72
CA ALA A 56 -8.12 36.56 7.44
C ALA A 56 -7.97 38.08 7.24
N VAL A 57 -7.31 38.77 8.18
CA VAL A 57 -7.05 40.23 8.08
C VAL A 57 -6.23 40.56 6.82
N TYR A 58 -5.17 39.73 6.52
CA TYR A 58 -4.36 39.94 5.32
C TYR A 58 -5.16 39.78 4.04
N ILE A 59 -6.06 38.82 3.95
CA ILE A 59 -6.94 38.58 2.81
C ILE A 59 -7.88 39.74 2.57
N VAL A 60 -8.55 40.23 3.62
CA VAL A 60 -9.47 41.36 3.54
C VAL A 60 -8.74 42.63 3.08
N LEU A 61 -7.60 42.95 3.70
CA LEU A 61 -6.79 44.12 3.33
C LEU A 61 -6.25 44.01 1.89
N ARG A 62 -5.96 42.83 1.42
CA ARG A 62 -5.46 42.61 0.08
C ARG A 62 -6.58 42.69 -0.97
N LYS A 63 -7.77 42.18 -0.68
CA LYS A 63 -8.95 42.30 -1.57
C LYS A 63 -9.24 43.75 -1.89
N ASN A 64 -9.14 44.64 -0.90
CA ASN A 64 -9.41 46.07 -1.06
C ASN A 64 -8.34 46.80 -1.89
N LYS A 65 -7.12 46.22 -2.06
CA LYS A 65 -6.01 46.89 -2.76
C LYS A 65 -5.63 46.25 -4.10
N SER A 66 -6.15 45.06 -4.46
CA SER A 66 -5.77 44.34 -5.68
C SER A 66 -6.91 43.42 -6.16
N ASN A 67 -7.01 43.24 -7.48
CA ASN A 67 -7.95 42.29 -8.11
C ASN A 67 -7.56 40.82 -7.80
N VAL A 68 -7.80 40.38 -6.56
CA VAL A 68 -7.65 38.96 -6.20
C VAL A 68 -8.83 38.16 -6.76
N SER A 69 -8.55 37.04 -7.45
CA SER A 69 -9.62 36.19 -7.97
C SER A 69 -10.52 35.66 -6.83
N THR A 70 -11.83 35.71 -7.05
CA THR A 70 -12.82 35.18 -6.10
C THR A 70 -12.57 33.71 -5.73
N SER A 71 -12.11 32.89 -6.68
CA SER A 71 -11.79 31.47 -6.42
C SER A 71 -10.64 31.31 -5.41
N VAL A 72 -9.61 32.15 -5.47
CA VAL A 72 -8.51 32.17 -4.50
C VAL A 72 -8.98 32.61 -3.12
N LEU A 73 -9.89 33.62 -3.05
CA LEU A 73 -10.51 34.03 -1.79
C LEU A 73 -11.30 32.87 -1.15
N LEU A 74 -12.07 32.14 -1.95
CA LEU A 74 -12.87 31.02 -1.47
C LEU A 74 -11.98 29.87 -0.94
N VAL A 75 -10.84 29.58 -1.58
CA VAL A 75 -9.86 28.60 -1.05
C VAL A 75 -9.40 28.96 0.35
N HIS A 76 -9.04 30.22 0.59
CA HIS A 76 -8.58 30.65 1.91
C HIS A 76 -9.74 30.71 2.92
N ALA A 77 -10.92 31.15 2.50
CA ALA A 77 -12.11 31.16 3.36
C ALA A 77 -12.51 29.73 3.78
N SER A 78 -12.40 28.73 2.89
CA SER A 78 -12.69 27.35 3.25
C SER A 78 -11.73 26.79 4.30
N PHE A 79 -10.43 27.14 4.24
CA PHE A 79 -9.49 26.77 5.31
C PHE A 79 -9.85 27.44 6.65
N LEU A 80 -10.31 28.69 6.63
CA LEU A 80 -10.77 29.34 7.87
C LEU A 80 -12.01 28.67 8.45
N VAL A 81 -12.95 28.20 7.60
CA VAL A 81 -14.12 27.43 8.05
C VAL A 81 -13.68 26.08 8.64
N ILE A 82 -12.72 25.40 8.02
CA ILE A 82 -12.16 24.14 8.54
C ILE A 82 -11.54 24.36 9.92
N LEU A 83 -10.72 25.40 10.09
CA LEU A 83 -10.10 25.74 11.38
C LEU A 83 -11.14 26.13 12.43
N LEU A 84 -12.21 26.82 12.04
CA LEU A 84 -13.34 27.11 12.93
C LEU A 84 -14.04 25.83 13.39
N GLY A 85 -14.28 24.89 12.48
CA GLY A 85 -14.85 23.58 12.82
C GLY A 85 -13.94 22.79 13.75
N ALA A 86 -12.63 22.76 13.49
CA ALA A 86 -11.65 22.10 14.37
C ALA A 86 -11.61 22.73 15.76
N PHE A 87 -11.68 24.07 15.87
CA PHE A 87 -11.78 24.80 17.14
C PHE A 87 -13.08 24.45 17.89
N THR A 88 -14.21 24.37 17.17
CA THR A 88 -15.50 23.98 17.76
C THR A 88 -15.44 22.54 18.30
N SER A 89 -14.89 21.59 17.53
CA SER A 89 -14.68 20.23 18.02
C SER A 89 -13.76 20.19 19.24
N TRP A 90 -12.68 20.96 19.24
CA TRP A 90 -11.74 21.00 20.38
C TRP A 90 -12.42 21.48 21.67
N THR A 91 -13.41 22.41 21.58
CA THR A 91 -14.10 22.98 22.75
C THR A 91 -15.33 22.20 23.18
N MET A 92 -16.04 21.53 22.24
CA MET A 92 -17.39 21.02 22.47
C MET A 92 -17.52 19.50 22.27
N ALA A 93 -16.53 18.85 21.64
CA ALA A 93 -16.63 17.42 21.41
C ALA A 93 -16.30 16.62 22.68
N GLU A 94 -17.04 15.54 22.89
CA GLU A 94 -16.83 14.55 23.93
C GLU A 94 -16.42 13.23 23.32
N SER A 95 -15.49 12.54 23.96
CA SER A 95 -15.04 11.21 23.55
C SER A 95 -14.82 10.31 24.75
N GLY A 96 -15.09 9.01 24.56
CA GLY A 96 -14.89 8.02 25.58
C GLY A 96 -14.97 6.61 25.01
N THR A 97 -14.95 5.64 25.89
CA THR A 97 -15.09 4.21 25.58
C THR A 97 -16.15 3.57 26.45
N ILE A 98 -16.87 2.60 25.89
CA ILE A 98 -17.80 1.73 26.60
C ILE A 98 -17.35 0.30 26.35
N HIS A 99 -17.26 -0.49 27.42
CA HIS A 99 -17.12 -1.94 27.31
C HIS A 99 -18.44 -2.57 27.73
N LEU A 100 -18.96 -3.50 26.94
CA LEU A 100 -20.23 -4.17 27.16
C LEU A 100 -20.07 -5.67 26.92
N ARG A 101 -20.60 -6.45 27.84
CA ARG A 101 -20.81 -7.89 27.66
C ARG A 101 -22.26 -8.18 27.26
N GLN A 102 -22.49 -9.37 26.72
CA GLN A 102 -23.83 -9.78 26.26
C GLN A 102 -24.89 -9.64 27.39
N ASN A 103 -25.98 -8.94 27.07
CA ASN A 103 -27.06 -8.56 27.98
C ASN A 103 -26.67 -7.55 29.09
N GLU A 104 -25.48 -7.00 29.06
CA GLU A 104 -25.10 -5.90 29.94
C GLU A 104 -25.62 -4.57 29.42
N THR A 105 -26.09 -3.72 30.35
CA THR A 105 -26.62 -2.37 30.04
C THR A 105 -25.77 -1.33 30.77
N THR A 106 -25.44 -0.23 30.09
CA THR A 106 -24.80 0.92 30.72
C THR A 106 -25.43 2.22 30.24
N SER A 107 -25.40 3.24 31.09
CA SER A 107 -25.75 4.64 30.77
C SER A 107 -24.53 5.56 30.80
N THR A 108 -23.33 4.99 30.96
CA THR A 108 -22.10 5.78 31.17
C THR A 108 -21.00 5.35 30.21
N MET A 109 -20.09 6.28 29.91
CA MET A 109 -18.85 6.05 29.21
C MET A 109 -17.64 6.49 30.05
N LYS A 110 -16.46 5.92 29.80
CA LYS A 110 -15.19 6.35 30.39
C LYS A 110 -14.46 7.26 29.39
N ASP A 111 -14.11 8.47 29.81
CA ASP A 111 -13.31 9.36 28.98
C ASP A 111 -11.84 8.91 28.93
N GLU A 112 -10.99 9.66 28.19
CA GLU A 112 -9.56 9.34 28.02
C GLU A 112 -8.75 9.44 29.32
N GLU A 113 -9.27 10.17 30.35
CA GLU A 113 -8.68 10.29 31.69
C GLU A 113 -9.22 9.21 32.66
N GLY A 114 -10.14 8.34 32.18
CA GLY A 114 -10.78 7.30 32.98
C GLY A 114 -11.95 7.80 33.85
N LYS A 115 -12.39 9.06 33.69
CA LYS A 115 -13.55 9.62 34.40
C LYS A 115 -14.83 9.13 33.76
N THR A 116 -15.81 8.80 34.60
CA THR A 116 -17.14 8.38 34.13
C THR A 116 -17.99 9.57 33.73
N LYS A 117 -18.57 9.53 32.53
CA LYS A 117 -19.51 10.51 32.00
C LYS A 117 -20.83 9.84 31.68
N GLU A 118 -21.95 10.51 31.93
CA GLU A 118 -23.28 10.01 31.60
C GLU A 118 -23.65 10.27 30.15
N LEU A 119 -24.30 9.30 29.49
CA LEU A 119 -24.77 9.41 28.11
C LEU A 119 -26.17 10.04 28.02
N GLY A 120 -26.96 9.97 29.12
CA GLY A 120 -28.37 10.40 29.13
C GLY A 120 -29.34 9.40 28.51
N PHE A 121 -28.90 8.19 28.18
CA PHE A 121 -29.69 7.05 27.68
C PHE A 121 -28.98 5.74 27.99
N GLU A 122 -29.72 4.63 27.94
CA GLU A 122 -29.17 3.29 28.17
C GLU A 122 -28.75 2.62 26.88
N VAL A 123 -27.60 1.93 26.91
CA VAL A 123 -27.07 1.13 25.80
C VAL A 123 -26.82 -0.30 26.31
N SER A 124 -27.31 -1.29 25.59
CA SER A 124 -27.08 -2.70 25.89
C SER A 124 -26.50 -3.44 24.67
N LEU A 125 -25.66 -4.45 24.92
CA LEU A 125 -25.16 -5.35 23.90
C LEU A 125 -26.14 -6.46 23.64
N LYS A 126 -26.71 -6.51 22.43
CA LYS A 126 -27.58 -7.61 21.99
C LYS A 126 -26.77 -8.78 21.46
N ASN A 127 -25.79 -8.49 20.58
CA ASN A 127 -24.96 -9.53 19.98
C ASN A 127 -23.65 -8.93 19.39
N PHE A 128 -22.59 -9.73 19.44
CA PHE A 128 -21.34 -9.46 18.74
C PHE A 128 -20.99 -10.64 17.84
N ASN A 129 -20.62 -10.39 16.58
CA ASN A 129 -20.24 -11.40 15.61
C ASN A 129 -19.00 -11.01 14.82
N VAL A 130 -18.11 -11.97 14.62
CA VAL A 130 -17.03 -11.87 13.62
C VAL A 130 -17.53 -12.47 12.31
N VAL A 131 -17.58 -11.66 11.26
CA VAL A 131 -17.94 -12.09 9.91
C VAL A 131 -16.65 -12.43 9.17
N ASN A 132 -16.48 -13.70 8.81
CA ASN A 132 -15.28 -14.15 8.09
C ASN A 132 -15.49 -14.12 6.57
N TYR A 133 -14.38 -14.04 5.84
CA TYR A 133 -14.40 -14.26 4.39
C TYR A 133 -14.90 -15.67 4.08
N PRO A 134 -15.72 -15.83 3.03
CA PRO A 134 -16.30 -17.12 2.69
C PRO A 134 -15.25 -18.23 2.56
N GLY A 135 -15.41 -19.31 3.33
CA GLY A 135 -14.52 -20.45 3.32
C GLY A 135 -13.18 -20.28 4.01
N THR A 136 -13.01 -19.24 4.82
CA THR A 136 -11.77 -18.96 5.55
C THR A 136 -12.06 -18.55 6.99
N ASP A 137 -11.03 -18.53 7.84
CA ASP A 137 -11.09 -18.01 9.21
C ASP A 137 -10.65 -16.54 9.30
N ALA A 138 -10.36 -15.88 8.15
CA ALA A 138 -9.97 -14.48 8.13
C ALA A 138 -11.17 -13.57 8.37
N PRO A 139 -11.09 -12.63 9.33
CA PRO A 139 -12.16 -11.69 9.58
C PRO A 139 -12.33 -10.71 8.42
N MET A 140 -13.56 -10.62 7.92
CA MET A 140 -14.00 -9.64 6.93
C MET A 140 -14.60 -8.41 7.61
N ASP A 141 -15.33 -8.59 8.71
CA ASP A 141 -15.91 -7.50 9.49
C ASP A 141 -16.14 -7.94 10.96
N TYR A 142 -16.22 -6.95 11.84
CA TYR A 142 -16.59 -7.12 13.25
C TYR A 142 -17.90 -6.37 13.48
N VAL A 143 -18.98 -7.08 13.74
CA VAL A 143 -20.31 -6.52 13.80
C VAL A 143 -20.88 -6.60 15.22
N THR A 144 -21.12 -5.45 15.81
CA THR A 144 -21.81 -5.30 17.09
C THR A 144 -23.24 -4.82 16.86
N THR A 145 -24.20 -5.50 17.45
CA THR A 145 -25.60 -5.07 17.50
C THR A 145 -25.91 -4.57 18.90
N LEU A 146 -26.26 -3.29 19.01
CA LEU A 146 -26.62 -2.61 20.25
C LEU A 146 -28.11 -2.34 20.27
N THR A 147 -28.65 -2.20 21.48
CA THR A 147 -29.94 -1.56 21.70
C THR A 147 -29.73 -0.30 22.52
N ALA A 148 -30.06 0.88 21.95
CA ALA A 148 -30.06 2.16 22.65
C ALA A 148 -31.50 2.53 22.99
N ASN A 149 -31.86 2.51 24.28
CA ASN A 149 -33.25 2.51 24.77
C ASN A 149 -34.03 1.39 24.06
N THR A 150 -34.81 1.71 23.03
CA THR A 150 -35.62 0.75 22.24
C THR A 150 -35.17 0.56 20.81
N GLN A 151 -34.19 1.34 20.36
CA GLN A 151 -33.70 1.32 18.97
C GLN A 151 -32.53 0.37 18.81
N GLU A 152 -32.61 -0.55 17.83
CA GLU A 152 -31.49 -1.41 17.44
C GLU A 152 -30.53 -0.67 16.52
N ILE A 153 -29.24 -0.74 16.84
CA ILE A 153 -28.13 -0.08 16.12
C ILE A 153 -27.09 -1.12 15.77
N LYS A 154 -26.70 -1.16 14.50
CA LYS A 154 -25.57 -1.99 14.05
C LYS A 154 -24.32 -1.12 13.91
N VAL A 155 -23.22 -1.61 14.46
CA VAL A 155 -21.89 -0.98 14.40
C VAL A 155 -20.93 -1.97 13.79
N SER A 156 -20.12 -1.53 12.81
CA SER A 156 -19.03 -2.35 12.28
C SER A 156 -17.83 -1.49 11.91
N MET A 157 -16.70 -2.11 11.47
CA MET A 157 -15.43 -1.39 11.28
C MET A 157 -15.49 -0.16 10.36
N ASN A 158 -16.35 -0.18 9.33
CA ASN A 158 -16.52 0.94 8.40
C ASN A 158 -17.95 1.50 8.39
N ASN A 159 -18.74 1.17 9.40
CA ASN A 159 -20.12 1.62 9.52
C ASN A 159 -20.44 1.94 10.99
N ILE A 160 -20.41 3.24 11.28
CA ILE A 160 -20.70 3.75 12.64
C ILE A 160 -22.19 3.64 12.97
N GLY A 161 -22.47 3.25 14.21
CA GLY A 161 -23.80 3.40 14.79
C GLY A 161 -24.00 4.81 15.30
N SER A 162 -25.24 5.32 15.31
CA SER A 162 -25.52 6.65 15.89
C SER A 162 -26.87 6.64 16.62
N PHE A 163 -26.89 7.32 17.75
CA PHE A 163 -28.11 7.54 18.55
C PHE A 163 -27.98 8.86 19.32
N ASN A 164 -29.00 9.69 19.27
CA ASN A 164 -29.10 10.98 19.97
C ASN A 164 -27.84 11.87 19.83
N GLY A 165 -27.21 11.89 18.63
CA GLY A 165 -25.98 12.67 18.37
C GLY A 165 -24.68 11.97 18.79
N TYR A 166 -24.75 10.90 19.58
CA TYR A 166 -23.61 10.04 19.89
C TYR A 166 -23.35 9.05 18.77
N ARG A 167 -22.08 8.73 18.56
CA ARG A 167 -21.58 7.84 17.51
C ARG A 167 -20.78 6.72 18.13
N PHE A 168 -21.12 5.48 17.78
CA PHE A 168 -20.50 4.27 18.30
C PHE A 168 -19.63 3.63 17.23
N ILE A 169 -18.40 3.26 17.60
CA ILE A 169 -17.39 2.76 16.69
C ILE A 169 -16.78 1.50 17.28
N GLN A 170 -16.62 0.46 16.46
CA GLN A 170 -15.97 -0.79 16.87
C GLN A 170 -14.50 -0.54 17.18
N SER A 171 -14.08 -0.78 18.42
CA SER A 171 -12.69 -0.56 18.87
C SER A 171 -11.99 -1.85 19.31
N GLY A 172 -12.72 -2.81 19.87
CA GLY A 172 -12.16 -4.06 20.33
C GLY A 172 -13.26 -5.07 20.69
N TYR A 173 -12.87 -6.29 21.06
CA TYR A 173 -13.76 -7.33 21.53
C TYR A 173 -13.02 -8.28 22.49
N ASP A 174 -13.77 -9.01 23.30
CA ASP A 174 -13.23 -9.98 24.24
C ASP A 174 -12.82 -11.28 23.54
N SER A 175 -11.81 -11.95 24.06
CA SER A 175 -11.29 -13.20 23.50
C SER A 175 -12.31 -14.34 23.46
N ASP A 176 -13.33 -14.29 24.33
CA ASP A 176 -14.44 -15.23 24.36
C ASP A 176 -15.59 -14.87 23.40
N MET A 177 -15.45 -13.77 22.65
CA MET A 177 -16.44 -13.20 21.71
C MET A 177 -17.79 -12.84 22.36
N GLN A 178 -17.85 -12.70 23.70
CA GLN A 178 -19.07 -12.37 24.43
C GLN A 178 -19.17 -10.91 24.86
N GLY A 179 -18.12 -10.12 24.57
CA GLY A 179 -18.06 -8.71 24.90
C GLY A 179 -17.42 -7.89 23.79
N THR A 180 -17.70 -6.61 23.78
CA THR A 180 -17.20 -5.64 22.82
C THR A 180 -16.78 -4.36 23.50
N THR A 181 -15.75 -3.71 22.96
CA THR A 181 -15.35 -2.36 23.36
C THR A 181 -15.67 -1.40 22.22
N LEU A 182 -16.39 -0.37 22.52
CA LEU A 182 -16.81 0.66 21.58
C LEU A 182 -16.22 2.01 21.93
N GLY A 183 -15.69 2.69 20.94
CA GLY A 183 -15.43 4.14 21.02
C GLY A 183 -16.74 4.91 20.92
N VAL A 184 -16.91 5.93 21.74
CA VAL A 184 -18.10 6.80 21.74
C VAL A 184 -17.67 8.23 21.53
N TYR A 185 -18.30 8.89 20.57
CA TYR A 185 -17.99 10.26 20.18
C TYR A 185 -19.28 11.09 20.05
N HIS A 186 -19.26 12.28 20.63
CA HIS A 186 -20.31 13.27 20.49
C HIS A 186 -19.71 14.61 20.09
N ASP A 187 -19.97 15.06 18.86
CA ASP A 187 -19.54 16.36 18.33
C ASP A 187 -20.73 16.98 17.56
N PRO A 188 -21.55 17.77 18.24
CA PRO A 188 -22.82 18.22 17.67
C PRO A 188 -22.63 19.24 16.55
N TRP A 189 -21.55 20.02 16.54
CA TRP A 189 -21.35 21.15 15.63
C TRP A 189 -20.09 21.10 14.81
N GLY A 190 -18.97 20.68 15.40
CA GLY A 190 -17.65 20.78 14.78
C GLY A 190 -17.51 19.98 13.50
N ILE A 191 -18.06 18.75 13.45
CA ILE A 191 -18.05 17.92 12.24
C ILE A 191 -18.81 18.60 11.10
N GLY A 192 -20.00 19.16 11.36
CA GLY A 192 -20.82 19.82 10.34
C GLY A 192 -20.12 21.07 9.74
N ILE A 193 -19.52 21.89 10.61
CA ILE A 193 -18.75 23.06 10.18
C ILE A 193 -17.53 22.64 9.36
N THR A 194 -16.78 21.65 9.83
CA THR A 194 -15.58 21.13 9.14
C THR A 194 -15.92 20.57 7.76
N TYR A 195 -16.98 19.76 7.65
CA TYR A 195 -17.44 19.22 6.37
C TYR A 195 -17.93 20.28 5.39
N THR A 196 -18.59 21.33 5.91
CA THR A 196 -18.93 22.51 5.09
C THR A 196 -17.66 23.16 4.54
N GLY A 197 -16.62 23.29 5.37
CA GLY A 197 -15.31 23.76 4.93
C GLY A 197 -14.68 22.87 3.85
N TYR A 198 -14.76 21.53 3.96
CA TYR A 198 -14.27 20.59 2.94
C TYR A 198 -15.02 20.74 1.61
N ALA A 199 -16.34 20.85 1.65
CA ALA A 199 -17.14 21.06 0.45
C ALA A 199 -16.79 22.38 -0.25
N LEU A 200 -16.67 23.47 0.50
CA LEU A 200 -16.24 24.77 -0.02
C LEU A 200 -14.83 24.72 -0.60
N LEU A 201 -13.90 24.02 0.04
CA LEU A 201 -12.54 23.85 -0.45
C LEU A 201 -12.51 23.08 -1.77
N PHE A 202 -13.24 21.98 -1.86
CA PHE A 202 -13.33 21.16 -3.07
C PHE A 202 -13.85 21.98 -4.25
N ILE A 203 -14.96 22.70 -4.08
CA ILE A 203 -15.55 23.59 -5.10
C ILE A 203 -14.56 24.69 -5.47
N SER A 204 -13.90 25.32 -4.50
CA SER A 204 -12.98 26.43 -4.74
C SER A 204 -11.70 26.02 -5.45
N LEU A 205 -11.17 24.82 -5.18
CA LEU A 205 -10.02 24.25 -5.89
C LEU A 205 -10.37 23.98 -7.37
N ILE A 206 -11.52 23.34 -7.64
CA ILE A 206 -12.00 23.13 -9.01
C ILE A 206 -12.16 24.47 -9.75
N THR A 207 -12.84 25.43 -9.13
CA THR A 207 -13.03 26.75 -9.76
C THR A 207 -11.72 27.49 -10.01
N THR A 208 -10.72 27.34 -9.13
CA THR A 208 -9.38 27.89 -9.31
C THR A 208 -8.66 27.26 -10.50
N MET A 209 -8.82 25.97 -10.72
CA MET A 209 -8.20 25.25 -11.85
C MET A 209 -8.87 25.59 -13.18
N VAL A 210 -10.20 25.78 -13.21
CA VAL A 210 -10.97 26.08 -14.43
C VAL A 210 -10.94 27.56 -14.81
N SER A 211 -10.80 28.47 -13.85
CA SER A 211 -10.88 29.93 -14.08
C SER A 211 -9.79 30.45 -15.02
N LYS A 212 -10.20 31.24 -16.01
CA LYS A 212 -9.30 31.85 -17.01
C LYS A 212 -8.45 32.99 -16.46
N LYS A 213 -8.82 33.58 -15.32
CA LYS A 213 -8.18 34.76 -14.72
C LYS A 213 -7.14 34.44 -13.64
N THR A 214 -6.78 33.17 -13.46
CA THR A 214 -5.84 32.74 -12.40
C THR A 214 -4.39 32.83 -12.87
N ARG A 215 -3.47 32.98 -11.90
CA ARG A 215 -2.00 32.89 -12.11
C ARG A 215 -1.59 31.57 -12.76
N MET A 216 -2.30 30.48 -12.50
CA MET A 216 -2.10 29.20 -13.15
C MET A 216 -2.13 29.28 -14.67
N ARG A 217 -3.08 30.03 -15.27
CA ARG A 217 -3.15 30.26 -16.73
C ARG A 217 -1.97 31.05 -17.28
N HIS A 218 -1.48 32.03 -16.52
CA HIS A 218 -0.28 32.78 -16.91
C HIS A 218 0.95 31.85 -16.91
N LEU A 219 1.13 31.06 -15.87
CA LEU A 219 2.23 30.08 -15.77
C LEU A 219 2.14 29.02 -16.86
N TYR A 220 0.94 28.53 -17.16
CA TYR A 220 0.70 27.62 -18.28
C TYR A 220 1.19 28.21 -19.62
N ARG A 221 0.82 29.46 -19.93
CA ARG A 221 1.27 30.12 -21.18
C ARG A 221 2.80 30.29 -21.23
N LYS A 222 3.41 30.67 -20.09
CA LYS A 222 4.89 30.78 -19.99
C LYS A 222 5.58 29.42 -20.14
N ALA A 223 4.99 28.36 -19.64
CA ALA A 223 5.51 27.00 -19.78
C ALA A 223 5.32 26.42 -21.20
N LEU A 224 4.32 26.86 -21.97
CA LEU A 224 4.05 26.41 -23.33
C LEU A 224 5.16 26.77 -24.34
N SER A 225 5.98 27.76 -24.07
CA SER A 225 7.13 28.09 -24.93
C SER A 225 8.19 26.99 -25.00
N LEU A 226 8.11 25.96 -24.15
CA LEU A 226 8.89 24.72 -24.21
C LEU A 226 8.40 23.73 -25.30
N GLN A 227 7.46 24.10 -26.17
CA GLN A 227 6.95 23.20 -27.20
C GLN A 227 8.00 22.80 -28.23
N GLY A 228 8.19 21.51 -28.39
CA GLY A 228 8.86 20.94 -29.54
C GLY A 228 7.88 20.49 -30.62
N ALA A 229 8.29 20.61 -31.88
CA ALA A 229 7.49 20.29 -33.07
C ALA A 229 6.79 18.93 -33.01
N LYS A 230 5.57 18.85 -33.58
CA LYS A 230 4.73 17.66 -33.70
C LYS A 230 5.45 16.50 -34.40
N ALA A 231 5.49 15.31 -33.77
CA ALA A 231 5.95 14.08 -34.41
C ALA A 231 4.86 12.99 -34.29
N TRP A 232 4.57 12.34 -35.41
CA TRP A 232 3.67 11.19 -35.51
C TRP A 232 4.36 9.90 -35.04
N ALA A 233 3.60 9.01 -34.42
CA ALA A 233 4.09 7.76 -33.87
C ALA A 233 4.29 6.69 -34.95
N VAL A 234 5.40 5.98 -34.89
CA VAL A 234 5.64 4.71 -35.61
C VAL A 234 5.94 3.65 -34.57
N THR A 235 5.19 2.58 -34.65
CA THR A 235 5.26 1.40 -33.78
C THR A 235 6.47 0.54 -34.16
N ALA A 236 7.32 0.22 -33.20
CA ALA A 236 8.35 -0.82 -33.36
C ALA A 236 8.22 -1.87 -32.26
N LEU A 237 7.96 -3.09 -32.67
CA LEU A 237 7.91 -4.29 -31.85
C LEU A 237 9.35 -4.76 -31.59
N LEU A 238 9.72 -4.93 -30.30
CA LEU A 238 10.99 -5.59 -29.95
C LEU A 238 10.67 -6.97 -29.36
N ALA A 239 11.11 -8.00 -30.06
CA ALA A 239 11.10 -9.39 -29.58
C ALA A 239 12.24 -9.59 -28.57
N VAL A 240 11.91 -10.20 -27.44
CA VAL A 240 12.88 -10.63 -26.41
C VAL A 240 13.15 -12.11 -26.63
N SER A 241 14.37 -12.45 -26.99
CA SER A 241 14.85 -13.82 -27.08
C SER A 241 15.44 -14.27 -25.73
N SER A 242 14.95 -15.40 -25.24
CA SER A 242 15.45 -16.07 -24.04
C SER A 242 16.65 -16.95 -24.39
N PHE A 243 17.73 -16.82 -23.66
CA PHE A 243 18.86 -17.75 -23.69
C PHE A 243 18.72 -18.76 -22.56
N ALA A 244 18.69 -20.04 -22.91
CA ALA A 244 18.79 -21.15 -21.99
C ALA A 244 20.22 -21.68 -21.97
N THR A 245 20.79 -21.84 -20.79
CA THR A 245 22.05 -22.58 -20.59
C THR A 245 21.75 -23.87 -19.85
N SER A 246 22.15 -25.00 -20.43
CA SER A 246 22.00 -26.32 -19.86
C SER A 246 23.27 -26.70 -19.08
N ALA A 247 23.10 -27.29 -17.91
CA ALA A 247 24.15 -28.00 -17.15
C ALA A 247 23.63 -29.38 -16.73
N ASN A 248 24.49 -30.37 -16.83
CA ASN A 248 24.22 -31.79 -16.57
C ASN A 248 23.98 -32.06 -15.08
N ALA A 249 22.96 -32.85 -14.76
CA ALA A 249 22.63 -33.31 -13.42
C ALA A 249 22.27 -34.82 -13.41
N GLN A 250 22.52 -35.42 -12.29
CA GLN A 250 22.18 -36.79 -11.85
C GLN A 250 20.67 -37.05 -12.05
N GLU A 251 20.29 -38.32 -12.34
CA GLU A 251 18.92 -38.71 -12.66
C GLU A 251 17.92 -38.37 -11.56
N MET A 252 17.21 -37.30 -11.78
CA MET A 252 16.03 -36.83 -11.04
C MET A 252 14.78 -37.45 -11.64
N VAL A 253 13.81 -37.88 -10.83
CA VAL A 253 12.46 -38.13 -11.32
C VAL A 253 11.89 -36.81 -11.86
N LYS A 254 12.04 -36.58 -13.15
CA LYS A 254 11.62 -35.33 -13.80
C LYS A 254 10.11 -35.36 -13.95
N ILE A 255 9.42 -34.70 -12.99
CA ILE A 255 7.98 -34.55 -13.08
C ILE A 255 7.60 -33.82 -14.37
N ASP A 256 6.73 -34.43 -15.17
CA ASP A 256 6.23 -33.83 -16.42
C ASP A 256 5.60 -32.46 -16.16
N GLY A 257 5.89 -31.49 -17.03
CA GLY A 257 5.41 -30.12 -16.87
C GLY A 257 3.90 -29.98 -16.89
N ASP A 258 3.19 -30.80 -17.71
CA ASP A 258 1.74 -30.75 -17.80
C ASP A 258 1.06 -31.30 -16.55
N ILE A 259 1.62 -32.39 -15.98
CA ILE A 259 1.17 -32.96 -14.69
C ILE A 259 1.36 -31.93 -13.57
N ALA A 260 2.53 -31.30 -13.51
CA ALA A 260 2.83 -30.28 -12.51
C ALA A 260 1.92 -29.04 -12.67
N ASP A 261 1.59 -28.65 -13.88
CA ASP A 261 0.68 -27.54 -14.16
C ASP A 261 -0.78 -27.91 -13.81
N ASP A 262 -1.24 -29.14 -14.03
CA ASP A 262 -2.56 -29.59 -13.60
C ASP A 262 -2.66 -29.70 -12.08
N PHE A 263 -1.63 -30.21 -11.40
CA PHE A 263 -1.51 -30.17 -9.94
C PHE A 263 -1.52 -28.73 -9.42
N GLY A 264 -0.81 -27.83 -10.09
CA GLY A 264 -0.77 -26.40 -9.77
C GLY A 264 -2.11 -25.68 -9.82
N LYS A 265 -3.13 -26.19 -10.53
CA LYS A 265 -4.49 -25.64 -10.63
C LYS A 265 -5.40 -26.02 -9.46
N ILE A 266 -5.04 -27.06 -8.70
CA ILE A 266 -5.80 -27.47 -7.51
C ILE A 266 -5.73 -26.33 -6.48
N CYS A 267 -6.87 -26.02 -5.85
CA CYS A 267 -6.95 -24.95 -4.87
C CYS A 267 -6.60 -25.43 -3.46
N VAL A 268 -5.97 -24.57 -2.69
CA VAL A 268 -5.65 -24.79 -1.27
C VAL A 268 -6.03 -23.58 -0.45
N LEU A 269 -6.42 -23.78 0.80
CA LEU A 269 -6.54 -22.70 1.78
C LEU A 269 -5.13 -22.39 2.32
N TYR A 270 -4.61 -21.24 1.92
CA TYR A 270 -3.31 -20.76 2.35
C TYR A 270 -3.35 -19.27 2.68
N ASN A 271 -2.75 -18.86 3.81
CA ASN A 271 -2.80 -17.49 4.33
C ASN A 271 -4.21 -16.88 4.27
N SER A 272 -5.18 -17.65 4.78
CA SER A 272 -6.60 -17.25 4.85
C SER A 272 -7.24 -16.92 3.49
N ARG A 273 -6.66 -17.40 2.38
CA ARG A 273 -7.19 -17.27 1.02
C ARG A 273 -7.23 -18.61 0.31
N ILE A 274 -8.28 -18.84 -0.45
CA ILE A 274 -8.36 -19.99 -1.35
C ILE A 274 -7.62 -19.62 -2.63
N THR A 275 -6.51 -20.30 -2.89
CA THR A 275 -5.56 -19.98 -3.96
C THR A 275 -5.11 -21.27 -4.67
N PRO A 276 -4.75 -21.22 -5.96
CA PRO A 276 -4.17 -22.38 -6.63
C PRO A 276 -2.80 -22.74 -6.02
N ILE A 277 -2.47 -24.03 -5.99
CA ILE A 277 -1.15 -24.52 -5.57
C ILE A 277 -0.02 -23.80 -6.30
N ASN A 278 -0.20 -23.43 -7.57
CA ASN A 278 0.76 -22.62 -8.33
C ASN A 278 1.20 -21.34 -7.60
N THR A 279 0.29 -20.67 -6.89
CA THR A 279 0.63 -19.45 -6.13
C THR A 279 1.51 -19.78 -4.93
N VAL A 280 1.20 -20.84 -4.20
CA VAL A 280 2.00 -21.34 -3.08
C VAL A 280 3.38 -21.80 -3.57
N ALA A 281 3.41 -22.60 -4.64
CA ALA A 281 4.62 -23.07 -5.30
C ALA A 281 5.53 -21.91 -5.73
N THR A 282 4.98 -20.93 -6.44
CA THR A 282 5.75 -19.74 -6.89
C THR A 282 6.33 -18.98 -5.72
N SER A 283 5.55 -18.80 -4.65
CA SER A 283 5.99 -18.10 -3.45
C SER A 283 7.11 -18.84 -2.72
N PHE A 284 6.95 -20.14 -2.47
CA PHE A 284 7.91 -20.93 -1.72
C PHE A 284 9.19 -21.16 -2.50
N VAL A 285 9.11 -21.51 -3.78
CA VAL A 285 10.29 -21.68 -4.63
C VAL A 285 11.06 -20.35 -4.72
N THR A 286 10.37 -19.22 -4.85
CA THR A 286 11.04 -17.92 -4.84
C THR A 286 11.68 -17.62 -3.47
N LYS A 287 11.02 -17.94 -2.35
CA LYS A 287 11.56 -17.73 -1.00
C LYS A 287 12.79 -18.59 -0.75
N LEU A 288 12.78 -19.87 -1.15
CA LEU A 288 13.87 -20.79 -0.93
C LEU A 288 15.02 -20.61 -1.92
N CYS A 289 14.70 -20.54 -3.23
CA CYS A 289 15.69 -20.55 -4.30
C CYS A 289 16.07 -19.15 -4.81
N GLY A 290 15.47 -18.06 -4.26
CA GLY A 290 15.71 -16.68 -4.68
C GLY A 290 15.10 -16.31 -6.04
N LYS A 291 14.48 -17.25 -6.76
CA LYS A 291 13.79 -17.08 -8.05
C LYS A 291 12.68 -18.12 -8.22
N PRO A 292 11.66 -17.90 -9.07
CA PRO A 292 10.52 -18.80 -9.23
C PRO A 292 10.83 -20.05 -10.10
N THR A 293 12.08 -20.41 -10.24
CA THR A 293 12.55 -21.57 -11.03
C THR A 293 13.80 -22.14 -10.40
N TRP A 294 14.04 -23.43 -10.57
CA TRP A 294 15.26 -24.08 -10.13
C TRP A 294 15.71 -25.09 -11.20
N ASP A 295 16.96 -25.01 -11.62
CA ASP A 295 17.60 -25.90 -12.61
C ASP A 295 16.74 -26.18 -13.88
N GLY A 296 16.15 -25.11 -14.43
CA GLY A 296 15.29 -25.19 -15.60
C GLY A 296 13.85 -25.66 -15.32
N LEU A 297 13.54 -26.05 -14.08
CA LEU A 297 12.22 -26.50 -13.65
C LEU A 297 11.34 -25.30 -13.27
N SER A 298 10.04 -25.39 -13.57
CA SER A 298 9.04 -24.43 -13.12
C SER A 298 8.76 -24.55 -11.62
N SER A 299 8.18 -23.51 -11.02
CA SER A 299 7.76 -23.57 -9.61
C SER A 299 6.86 -24.77 -9.31
N ASN A 300 5.95 -25.13 -10.22
CA ASN A 300 5.05 -26.27 -10.05
C ASN A 300 5.82 -27.59 -10.02
N GLN A 301 6.81 -27.75 -10.91
CA GLN A 301 7.64 -28.98 -10.94
C GLN A 301 8.51 -29.12 -9.69
N VAL A 302 9.15 -28.03 -9.24
CA VAL A 302 9.96 -28.03 -8.02
C VAL A 302 9.10 -28.34 -6.79
N PHE A 303 7.95 -27.67 -6.67
CA PHE A 303 7.05 -27.86 -5.55
C PHE A 303 6.43 -29.26 -5.51
N ALA A 304 6.04 -29.79 -6.67
CA ALA A 304 5.60 -31.18 -6.78
C ALA A 304 6.72 -32.16 -6.43
N GLY A 305 7.97 -31.87 -6.83
CA GLY A 305 9.14 -32.65 -6.43
C GLY A 305 9.30 -32.71 -4.91
N TRP A 306 9.15 -31.59 -4.21
CA TRP A 306 9.24 -31.58 -2.75
C TRP A 306 8.17 -32.44 -2.06
N ILE A 307 7.01 -32.64 -2.70
CA ILE A 307 5.92 -33.43 -2.14
C ILE A 307 6.04 -34.91 -2.49
N PHE A 308 6.42 -35.21 -3.75
CA PHE A 308 6.33 -36.57 -4.29
C PHE A 308 7.67 -37.31 -4.38
N ASP A 309 8.79 -36.59 -4.29
CA ASP A 309 10.15 -37.16 -4.34
C ASP A 309 11.03 -36.62 -3.21
N VAL A 310 10.52 -36.75 -1.99
CA VAL A 310 11.15 -36.21 -0.77
C VAL A 310 12.60 -36.64 -0.63
N PRO A 311 12.97 -37.98 -0.78
CA PRO A 311 14.33 -38.43 -0.55
C PRO A 311 15.38 -37.78 -1.46
N TYR A 312 15.03 -37.46 -2.69
CA TYR A 312 15.91 -36.75 -3.60
C TYR A 312 16.05 -35.27 -3.18
N TRP A 313 14.92 -34.59 -2.93
CA TRP A 313 14.92 -33.16 -2.69
C TRP A 313 15.49 -32.74 -1.34
N GLU A 314 15.51 -33.62 -0.33
CA GLU A 314 16.20 -33.38 0.95
C GLU A 314 17.70 -33.14 0.77
N THR A 315 18.32 -33.77 -0.21
CA THR A 315 19.75 -33.66 -0.50
C THR A 315 20.13 -32.54 -1.44
N VAL A 316 19.14 -31.94 -2.15
CA VAL A 316 19.39 -30.91 -3.15
C VAL A 316 19.73 -29.57 -2.50
N LYS A 317 20.89 -29.03 -2.86
CA LYS A 317 21.36 -27.70 -2.38
C LYS A 317 20.65 -26.54 -3.07
N MET A 318 19.38 -26.32 -2.75
CA MET A 318 18.51 -25.34 -3.38
C MET A 318 18.13 -24.15 -2.47
N ILE A 319 18.38 -24.25 -1.16
CA ILE A 319 17.96 -23.27 -0.17
C ILE A 319 19.01 -22.17 -0.09
N GLU A 320 18.68 -20.94 -0.51
CA GLU A 320 19.59 -19.80 -0.48
C GLU A 320 19.73 -19.26 0.94
N ILE A 321 20.90 -19.37 1.55
CA ILE A 321 21.25 -18.82 2.86
C ILE A 321 22.15 -17.61 2.65
N LYS A 322 21.62 -16.41 2.90
CA LYS A 322 22.33 -15.14 2.63
C LYS A 322 23.24 -14.73 3.80
N GLU A 323 22.82 -14.99 5.02
CA GLU A 323 23.51 -14.55 6.23
C GLU A 323 24.70 -15.45 6.58
N LYS A 324 25.89 -14.87 6.68
CA LYS A 324 27.13 -15.63 6.97
C LYS A 324 27.06 -16.40 8.27
N LYS A 325 26.41 -15.83 9.31
CA LYS A 325 26.29 -16.50 10.60
C LYS A 325 25.44 -17.77 10.52
N ALA A 326 24.38 -17.75 9.74
CA ALA A 326 23.59 -18.96 9.45
C ALA A 326 24.39 -19.99 8.66
N GLN A 327 25.18 -19.56 7.64
CA GLN A 327 26.06 -20.45 6.88
C GLN A 327 27.08 -21.16 7.79
N GLU A 328 27.72 -20.43 8.70
CA GLU A 328 28.66 -20.98 9.68
C GLU A 328 28.00 -22.04 10.58
N LEU A 329 26.83 -21.74 11.13
CA LEU A 329 26.11 -22.65 12.04
C LEU A 329 25.61 -23.92 11.33
N LEU A 330 25.22 -23.80 10.07
CA LEU A 330 24.83 -24.93 9.24
C LEU A 330 26.04 -25.76 8.75
N GLY A 331 27.24 -25.17 8.76
CA GLY A 331 28.47 -25.82 8.28
C GLY A 331 28.54 -25.89 6.76
N ILE A 332 27.93 -24.95 6.04
CA ILE A 332 27.90 -24.94 4.57
C ILE A 332 28.99 -24.05 3.97
N ASN A 333 29.60 -24.52 2.89
CA ASN A 333 30.56 -23.75 2.11
C ASN A 333 29.83 -23.04 0.96
N GLY A 334 29.45 -21.77 1.16
CA GLY A 334 28.71 -20.98 0.19
C GLY A 334 27.28 -20.70 0.61
N LYS A 335 26.46 -20.23 -0.34
CA LYS A 335 25.12 -19.73 -0.04
C LYS A 335 23.98 -20.75 -0.22
N TRP A 336 24.28 -21.94 -0.63
CA TRP A 336 23.28 -22.96 -0.93
C TRP A 336 23.33 -24.10 0.08
N ALA A 337 22.20 -24.35 0.73
CA ALA A 337 21.98 -25.46 1.64
C ALA A 337 20.98 -26.47 1.07
N SER A 338 21.10 -27.72 1.44
CA SER A 338 20.05 -28.76 1.34
C SER A 338 19.21 -28.75 2.62
N PHE A 339 18.09 -29.47 2.64
CA PHE A 339 17.31 -29.67 3.86
C PHE A 339 18.11 -30.48 4.91
N ASP A 340 18.89 -31.44 4.46
CA ASP A 340 19.76 -32.25 5.31
C ASP A 340 20.85 -31.45 6.02
N ASP A 341 21.32 -30.35 5.41
CA ASP A 341 22.34 -29.50 6.03
C ASP A 341 21.84 -28.82 7.34
N PHE A 342 20.54 -28.78 7.58
CA PHE A 342 19.96 -28.21 8.81
C PHE A 342 20.00 -29.19 10.01
N TRP A 343 20.31 -30.48 9.77
CA TRP A 343 20.38 -31.48 10.81
C TRP A 343 21.83 -31.80 11.18
N ASP A 344 22.09 -32.10 12.45
CA ASP A 344 23.37 -32.62 12.89
C ASP A 344 23.38 -34.16 12.76
N SER A 345 24.52 -34.80 13.05
CA SER A 345 24.68 -36.24 13.02
C SER A 345 23.79 -37.00 14.02
N TYR A 346 23.18 -36.34 14.96
CA TYR A 346 22.26 -36.87 15.97
C TYR A 346 20.79 -36.53 15.67
N ASN A 347 20.47 -36.03 14.47
CA ASN A 347 19.13 -35.54 14.09
C ASN A 347 18.59 -34.40 14.95
N ASN A 348 19.46 -33.55 15.47
CA ASN A 348 19.01 -32.30 16.11
C ASN A 348 19.03 -31.14 15.10
N TYR A 349 18.07 -30.27 15.20
CA TYR A 349 18.01 -29.05 14.38
C TYR A 349 19.12 -28.07 14.79
N LYS A 350 20.09 -27.81 13.92
CA LYS A 350 21.29 -27.02 14.20
C LYS A 350 21.01 -25.59 14.66
N LEU A 351 19.91 -24.96 14.22
CA LEU A 351 19.58 -23.58 14.59
C LEU A 351 18.73 -23.46 15.86
N ASP A 352 18.20 -24.56 16.44
CA ASP A 352 17.33 -24.52 17.62
C ASP A 352 18.00 -23.87 18.84
N ALA A 353 19.16 -24.35 19.23
CA ALA A 353 19.88 -23.81 20.39
C ALA A 353 20.35 -22.37 20.18
N PRO A 354 20.95 -21.99 19.02
CA PRO A 354 21.29 -20.60 18.74
C PRO A 354 20.09 -19.65 18.76
N LEU A 355 18.94 -20.04 18.22
CA LEU A 355 17.71 -19.25 18.22
C LEU A 355 17.18 -19.07 19.64
N LYS A 356 17.02 -20.15 20.40
CA LYS A 356 16.59 -20.10 21.81
C LYS A 356 17.48 -19.18 22.65
N LYS A 357 18.79 -19.27 22.45
CA LYS A 357 19.75 -18.39 23.10
C LYS A 357 19.55 -16.94 22.70
N ALA A 358 19.44 -16.63 21.42
CA ALA A 358 19.24 -15.28 20.92
C ALA A 358 17.93 -14.64 21.46
N TYR A 359 16.86 -15.45 21.59
CA TYR A 359 15.62 -14.99 22.21
C TYR A 359 15.76 -14.73 23.71
N LYS A 360 16.41 -15.63 24.43
CA LYS A 360 16.65 -15.50 25.88
C LYS A 360 17.50 -14.28 26.22
N ASP A 361 18.57 -14.06 25.46
CA ASP A 361 19.55 -12.99 25.69
C ASP A 361 19.08 -11.64 25.09
N GLY A 362 17.95 -11.59 24.39
CA GLY A 362 17.43 -10.41 23.70
C GLY A 362 18.32 -9.93 22.54
N ASP A 363 19.15 -10.82 21.97
CA ASP A 363 20.03 -10.49 20.82
C ASP A 363 19.23 -10.39 19.53
N THR A 364 18.63 -9.22 19.31
CA THR A 364 17.83 -8.92 18.11
C THR A 364 18.63 -9.02 16.82
N LYS A 365 19.95 -8.78 16.87
CA LYS A 365 20.82 -8.90 15.69
C LYS A 365 20.99 -10.34 15.27
N LEU A 366 21.26 -11.23 16.20
CA LEU A 366 21.40 -12.67 15.95
C LEU A 366 20.05 -13.27 15.50
N GLN A 367 18.96 -12.91 16.18
CA GLN A 367 17.60 -13.32 15.77
C GLN A 367 17.34 -12.96 14.30
N LYS A 368 17.64 -11.72 13.89
CA LYS A 368 17.44 -11.26 12.50
C LYS A 368 18.31 -12.06 11.51
N GLN A 369 19.54 -12.39 11.87
CA GLN A 369 20.45 -13.16 11.01
C GLN A 369 20.03 -14.62 10.82
N LEU A 370 19.38 -15.22 11.81
CA LEU A 370 18.95 -16.62 11.74
C LEU A 370 17.53 -16.81 11.22
N ARG A 371 16.67 -15.80 11.36
CA ARG A 371 15.24 -15.89 11.05
C ARG A 371 14.94 -16.34 9.63
N ASP A 372 15.63 -15.80 8.62
CA ASP A 372 15.39 -16.17 7.21
C ASP A 372 15.71 -17.66 6.92
N ALA A 373 16.77 -18.19 7.53
CA ALA A 373 17.12 -19.58 7.40
C ALA A 373 16.12 -20.49 8.14
N ASP A 374 15.70 -20.11 9.34
CA ASP A 374 14.69 -20.82 10.12
C ASP A 374 13.32 -20.85 9.42
N GLU A 375 12.87 -19.72 8.86
CA GLU A 375 11.65 -19.66 8.06
C GLU A 375 11.70 -20.63 6.86
N LYS A 376 12.81 -20.67 6.14
CA LYS A 376 12.99 -21.56 4.98
C LYS A 376 12.96 -23.04 5.37
N PHE A 377 13.62 -23.39 6.45
CA PHE A 377 13.56 -24.73 7.03
C PHE A 377 12.13 -25.11 7.42
N ASN A 378 11.43 -24.23 8.13
CA ASN A 378 10.07 -24.50 8.58
C ASN A 378 9.07 -24.66 7.43
N ILE A 379 9.25 -23.96 6.30
CA ILE A 379 8.42 -24.13 5.09
C ILE A 379 8.51 -25.59 4.61
N ILE A 380 9.71 -26.12 4.44
CA ILE A 380 9.89 -27.51 3.95
C ILE A 380 9.40 -28.52 4.99
N ARG A 381 9.72 -28.31 6.26
CA ARG A 381 9.27 -29.17 7.36
C ARG A 381 7.74 -29.29 7.43
N MET A 382 7.02 -28.14 7.31
CA MET A 382 5.56 -28.14 7.29
C MET A 382 4.98 -28.81 6.04
N LEU A 383 5.66 -28.69 4.91
CA LEU A 383 5.24 -29.34 3.68
C LEU A 383 5.36 -30.87 3.80
N TYR A 384 6.47 -31.37 4.35
CA TYR A 384 6.70 -32.81 4.60
C TYR A 384 5.75 -33.37 5.66
N GLY A 385 5.30 -32.55 6.62
CA GLY A 385 4.29 -32.94 7.61
C GLY A 385 2.89 -33.20 7.02
N GLY A 386 2.66 -32.85 5.74
CA GLY A 386 1.42 -33.15 5.00
C GLY A 386 0.17 -32.38 5.46
N GLU A 387 0.29 -31.50 6.48
CA GLU A 387 -0.85 -30.75 7.04
C GLU A 387 -1.09 -29.40 6.34
N MET A 388 -0.12 -28.95 5.56
CA MET A 388 -0.14 -27.63 4.95
C MET A 388 -1.10 -27.52 3.77
N LEU A 389 -1.25 -28.58 2.98
CA LEU A 389 -2.06 -28.60 1.77
C LEU A 389 -3.53 -28.85 2.07
N LYS A 390 -4.19 -27.88 2.71
CA LYS A 390 -5.63 -27.93 2.99
C LYS A 390 -6.44 -27.77 1.70
N MET A 391 -6.66 -28.87 0.98
CA MET A 391 -7.26 -28.87 -0.36
C MET A 391 -8.68 -29.47 -0.41
N PHE A 392 -9.19 -30.05 0.65
CA PHE A 392 -10.51 -30.68 0.68
C PHE A 392 -11.53 -29.83 1.45
N PRO A 393 -12.46 -29.13 0.74
CA PRO A 393 -13.49 -28.35 1.38
C PRO A 393 -14.60 -29.25 1.95
N TYR A 394 -15.05 -28.91 3.18
CA TYR A 394 -16.16 -29.56 3.87
C TYR A 394 -17.10 -28.53 4.46
N ALA A 395 -18.40 -28.64 4.15
CA ALA A 395 -19.43 -27.80 4.76
C ALA A 395 -19.76 -28.31 6.17
N GLY A 396 -19.30 -27.63 7.21
CA GLY A 396 -19.56 -27.93 8.60
C GLY A 396 -20.99 -27.56 9.03
N LYS A 397 -21.28 -27.74 10.33
CA LYS A 397 -22.52 -27.28 10.94
C LYS A 397 -22.67 -25.77 10.76
N GLN A 398 -23.86 -25.29 10.43
CA GLN A 398 -24.18 -23.89 10.18
C GLN A 398 -23.64 -23.28 8.86
N GLY A 399 -23.17 -24.13 7.90
CA GLY A 399 -22.72 -23.65 6.58
C GLY A 399 -21.30 -23.09 6.56
N HIS A 400 -20.56 -23.16 7.67
CA HIS A 400 -19.14 -22.79 7.67
C HIS A 400 -18.32 -23.80 6.88
N MET A 401 -17.61 -23.33 5.85
CA MET A 401 -16.72 -24.16 5.06
C MET A 401 -15.37 -24.31 5.77
N GLN A 402 -14.97 -25.54 6.03
CA GLN A 402 -13.66 -25.89 6.56
C GLN A 402 -12.83 -26.57 5.47
N TRP A 403 -11.52 -26.47 5.56
CA TRP A 403 -10.59 -27.06 4.60
C TRP A 403 -9.66 -28.02 5.32
N PHE A 404 -9.49 -29.21 4.76
CA PHE A 404 -8.69 -30.29 5.34
C PHE A 404 -7.56 -30.69 4.42
N ALA A 405 -6.43 -31.05 5.00
CA ALA A 405 -5.33 -31.72 4.33
C ALA A 405 -5.51 -33.25 4.40
N PRO A 406 -4.97 -34.03 3.44
CA PRO A 406 -5.09 -35.50 3.44
C PRO A 406 -4.57 -36.17 4.70
N GLY A 407 -3.50 -35.65 5.31
CA GLY A 407 -2.88 -36.18 6.52
C GLY A 407 -3.60 -35.86 7.84
N GLN A 408 -4.61 -34.98 7.82
CA GLN A 408 -5.31 -34.58 9.05
C GLN A 408 -6.32 -35.63 9.53
N PRO A 409 -6.61 -35.68 10.85
CA PRO A 409 -7.66 -36.56 11.39
C PRO A 409 -9.04 -36.11 10.93
N LEU A 410 -9.78 -36.96 10.22
CA LEU A 410 -11.10 -36.69 9.65
C LEU A 410 -12.25 -37.37 10.42
N GLY A 411 -11.98 -38.04 11.53
CA GLY A 411 -12.94 -38.91 12.25
C GLY A 411 -14.17 -38.16 12.79
N ASN A 412 -14.12 -36.87 12.97
CA ASN A 412 -15.25 -36.06 13.47
C ASN A 412 -16.17 -35.54 12.36
N LEU A 413 -15.85 -35.81 11.09
CA LEU A 413 -16.59 -35.34 9.93
C LEU A 413 -17.63 -36.39 9.51
N LYS A 414 -18.83 -35.95 9.15
CA LYS A 414 -19.86 -36.80 8.56
C LYS A 414 -19.61 -36.99 7.07
N LEU A 415 -18.61 -37.79 6.73
CA LEU A 415 -18.27 -38.17 5.35
C LEU A 415 -18.75 -39.60 5.09
N ASP A 416 -19.14 -39.91 3.86
CA ASP A 416 -19.33 -41.29 3.43
C ASP A 416 -17.98 -42.00 3.33
N GLU A 417 -18.00 -43.33 3.37
CA GLU A 417 -16.77 -44.14 3.36
C GLU A 417 -15.95 -43.93 2.06
N LYS A 418 -16.63 -43.80 0.91
CA LYS A 418 -15.97 -43.58 -0.38
C LYS A 418 -15.30 -42.19 -0.44
N GLU A 419 -15.96 -41.18 0.09
CA GLU A 419 -15.43 -39.84 0.18
C GLU A 419 -14.22 -39.76 1.13
N LEU A 420 -14.30 -40.43 2.28
CA LEU A 420 -13.20 -40.52 3.23
C LEU A 420 -11.97 -41.20 2.62
N VAL A 421 -12.17 -42.32 1.91
CA VAL A 421 -11.10 -43.03 1.20
C VAL A 421 -10.50 -42.14 0.11
N PHE A 422 -11.34 -41.45 -0.65
CA PHE A 422 -10.89 -40.53 -1.69
C PHE A 422 -9.98 -39.43 -1.11
N ILE A 423 -10.42 -38.75 -0.04
CA ILE A 423 -9.62 -37.68 0.59
C ILE A 423 -8.28 -38.21 1.09
N LYS A 424 -8.26 -39.37 1.78
CA LYS A 424 -7.05 -39.92 2.38
C LYS A 424 -6.06 -40.48 1.34
N LYS A 425 -6.57 -41.05 0.25
CA LYS A 425 -5.77 -41.82 -0.70
C LYS A 425 -5.46 -41.12 -2.01
N SER A 426 -6.15 -40.02 -2.33
CA SER A 426 -5.95 -39.33 -3.61
C SER A 426 -4.53 -38.84 -3.84
N MET A 427 -3.85 -38.36 -2.79
CA MET A 427 -2.48 -37.92 -2.87
C MET A 427 -1.48 -39.10 -3.00
N ASP A 428 -1.73 -40.20 -2.30
CA ASP A 428 -0.92 -41.43 -2.43
C ASP A 428 -0.98 -41.99 -3.87
N TYR A 429 -2.19 -42.03 -4.45
CA TYR A 429 -2.36 -42.48 -5.84
C TYR A 429 -1.76 -41.51 -6.86
N LEU A 430 -1.82 -40.20 -6.58
CA LEU A 430 -1.17 -39.19 -7.40
C LEU A 430 0.37 -39.36 -7.35
N ALA A 431 0.92 -39.56 -6.17
CA ALA A 431 2.33 -39.80 -5.96
C ALA A 431 2.77 -41.08 -6.72
N GLU A 432 2.06 -42.22 -6.54
CA GLU A 432 2.33 -43.48 -7.27
C GLU A 432 2.35 -43.26 -8.78
N SER A 433 1.33 -42.56 -9.32
CA SER A 433 1.23 -42.29 -10.76
C SER A 433 2.37 -41.42 -11.29
N ILE A 434 2.82 -40.42 -10.50
CA ILE A 434 3.96 -39.58 -10.86
C ILE A 434 5.28 -40.38 -10.85
N ILE A 435 5.50 -41.18 -9.80
CA ILE A 435 6.73 -42.00 -9.65
C ILE A 435 6.81 -43.06 -10.74
N THR A 436 5.68 -43.68 -11.09
CA THR A 436 5.63 -44.72 -12.14
C THR A 436 5.59 -44.15 -13.56
N GLY A 437 5.48 -42.84 -13.71
CA GLY A 437 5.40 -42.16 -15.03
C GLY A 437 4.06 -42.31 -15.75
N ASP A 438 3.00 -42.77 -15.04
CA ASP A 438 1.66 -42.91 -15.62
C ASP A 438 0.97 -41.52 -15.69
N LYS A 439 1.28 -40.80 -16.76
CA LYS A 439 0.77 -39.45 -17.01
C LYS A 439 -0.75 -39.39 -17.06
N ALA A 440 -1.39 -40.35 -17.73
CA ALA A 440 -2.86 -40.35 -17.92
C ALA A 440 -3.58 -40.52 -16.58
N ARG A 441 -3.09 -41.40 -15.70
CA ARG A 441 -3.64 -41.64 -14.37
C ARG A 441 -3.40 -40.42 -13.45
N ALA A 442 -2.20 -39.82 -13.49
CA ALA A 442 -1.90 -38.62 -12.72
C ALA A 442 -2.82 -37.44 -13.07
N GLU A 443 -3.03 -37.17 -14.37
CA GLU A 443 -3.96 -36.16 -14.84
C GLU A 443 -5.41 -36.46 -14.42
N GLU A 444 -5.84 -37.72 -14.51
CA GLU A 444 -7.19 -38.13 -14.09
C GLU A 444 -7.41 -37.85 -12.59
N ILE A 445 -6.46 -38.19 -11.74
CA ILE A 445 -6.55 -37.97 -10.29
C ILE A 445 -6.55 -36.47 -9.98
N ALA A 446 -5.68 -35.68 -10.59
CA ALA A 446 -5.67 -34.24 -10.43
C ALA A 446 -7.02 -33.58 -10.84
N LYS A 447 -7.59 -34.03 -11.97
CA LYS A 447 -8.91 -33.58 -12.44
C LYS A 447 -10.04 -34.02 -11.50
N LYS A 448 -9.95 -35.20 -10.86
CA LYS A 448 -10.93 -35.65 -9.85
C LYS A 448 -10.89 -34.79 -8.58
N ILE A 449 -9.69 -34.47 -8.09
CA ILE A 449 -9.52 -33.56 -6.93
C ILE A 449 -10.08 -32.17 -7.26
N TYR A 450 -9.72 -31.63 -8.42
CA TYR A 450 -10.25 -30.35 -8.91
C TYR A 450 -11.78 -30.35 -9.02
N SER A 451 -12.36 -31.41 -9.57
CA SER A 451 -13.81 -31.55 -9.72
C SER A 451 -14.50 -31.67 -8.35
N TYR A 452 -13.93 -32.44 -7.42
CA TYR A 452 -14.41 -32.52 -6.01
C TYR A 452 -14.50 -31.13 -5.37
N GLN A 453 -13.43 -30.34 -5.50
CA GLN A 453 -13.40 -28.98 -4.97
C GLN A 453 -14.52 -28.10 -5.51
N HIS A 454 -14.79 -28.17 -6.83
CA HIS A 454 -15.84 -27.38 -7.49
C HIS A 454 -17.25 -27.86 -7.16
N VAL A 455 -17.43 -29.12 -6.80
CA VAL A 455 -18.71 -29.66 -6.34
C VAL A 455 -18.96 -29.33 -4.86
N ARG A 456 -18.02 -29.67 -4.00
CA ARG A 456 -18.18 -29.49 -2.53
C ARG A 456 -17.93 -28.06 -2.06
N GLY A 457 -17.01 -27.35 -2.71
CA GLY A 457 -16.65 -25.98 -2.39
C GLY A 457 -17.24 -24.92 -3.35
N LYS A 458 -18.32 -25.24 -4.12
CA LYS A 458 -18.88 -24.36 -5.17
C LYS A 458 -19.06 -22.90 -4.76
N ALA A 459 -19.42 -22.65 -3.51
CA ALA A 459 -19.67 -21.29 -3.01
C ALA A 459 -18.38 -20.47 -2.75
N VAL A 460 -17.24 -21.13 -2.60
CA VAL A 460 -16.00 -20.51 -2.10
C VAL A 460 -14.79 -20.71 -3.03
N VAL A 461 -14.79 -21.77 -3.85
CA VAL A 461 -13.69 -22.06 -4.79
C VAL A 461 -13.70 -21.03 -5.93
N PRO A 462 -12.56 -20.42 -6.27
CA PRO A 462 -12.46 -19.49 -7.37
C PRO A 462 -12.88 -20.10 -8.71
N THR A 463 -13.44 -19.28 -9.60
CA THR A 463 -13.81 -19.74 -10.95
C THR A 463 -12.59 -20.20 -11.73
N LYS A 464 -12.80 -21.12 -12.71
CA LYS A 464 -11.72 -21.59 -13.61
C LYS A 464 -10.94 -20.45 -14.25
N PHE A 465 -11.65 -19.40 -14.67
CA PHE A 465 -11.02 -18.23 -15.27
C PHE A 465 -10.17 -17.45 -14.28
N ARG A 466 -10.59 -17.34 -13.00
CA ARG A 466 -9.80 -16.68 -11.96
C ARG A 466 -8.53 -17.46 -11.63
N ILE A 467 -8.61 -18.80 -11.53
CA ILE A 467 -7.45 -19.68 -11.34
C ILE A 467 -6.46 -19.51 -12.50
N TYR A 468 -6.96 -19.56 -13.76
CA TYR A 468 -6.13 -19.33 -14.94
C TYR A 468 -5.46 -17.95 -14.93
N THR A 469 -6.21 -16.89 -14.60
CA THR A 469 -5.68 -15.53 -14.52
C THR A 469 -4.62 -15.39 -13.44
N GLU A 470 -4.79 -16.05 -12.30
CA GLU A 470 -3.82 -16.04 -11.20
C GLU A 470 -2.53 -16.77 -11.58
N THR A 471 -2.63 -17.95 -12.19
CA THR A 471 -1.46 -18.69 -12.70
C THR A 471 -0.72 -17.90 -13.80
N PHE A 472 -1.46 -17.22 -14.69
CA PHE A 472 -0.88 -16.34 -15.69
C PHE A 472 -0.18 -15.14 -15.06
N TYR A 473 -0.80 -14.49 -14.05
CA TYR A 473 -0.18 -13.40 -13.29
C TYR A 473 1.13 -13.85 -12.64
N ASN A 474 1.17 -15.01 -11.99
CA ASN A 474 2.38 -15.55 -11.37
C ASN A 474 3.51 -15.79 -12.38
N LYS A 475 3.18 -16.26 -13.59
CA LYS A 475 4.16 -16.47 -14.69
C LYS A 475 4.68 -15.14 -15.25
N THR A 476 3.85 -14.10 -15.33
CA THR A 476 4.19 -12.81 -15.97
C THR A 476 4.77 -11.77 -15.01
N ASN A 477 4.63 -11.96 -13.71
CA ASN A 477 5.04 -10.98 -12.71
C ASN A 477 6.54 -11.02 -12.36
N ALA A 478 7.39 -11.56 -13.24
CA ALA A 478 8.85 -11.50 -13.12
C ALA A 478 9.34 -10.08 -13.49
N GLN A 479 9.16 -9.10 -12.60
CA GLN A 479 9.36 -7.67 -12.90
C GLN A 479 10.82 -7.21 -12.90
N ARG A 480 11.76 -8.00 -12.37
CA ARG A 480 13.15 -7.55 -12.18
C ARG A 480 13.79 -7.07 -13.48
N LEU A 481 13.70 -7.86 -14.54
CA LEU A 481 14.30 -7.51 -15.82
C LEU A 481 13.59 -6.34 -16.51
N PRO A 482 12.25 -6.31 -16.66
CA PRO A 482 11.55 -5.16 -17.23
C PRO A 482 11.85 -3.85 -16.48
N VAL A 483 11.81 -3.84 -15.15
CA VAL A 483 12.06 -2.63 -14.34
C VAL A 483 13.48 -2.10 -14.55
N MET A 484 14.48 -2.97 -14.57
CA MET A 484 15.87 -2.57 -14.84
C MET A 484 16.05 -2.00 -16.25
N LEU A 485 15.40 -2.60 -17.24
CA LEU A 485 15.41 -2.07 -18.62
C LEU A 485 14.71 -0.70 -18.72
N TYR A 486 13.54 -0.55 -18.07
CA TYR A 486 12.82 0.73 -18.02
C TYR A 486 13.65 1.81 -17.36
N LEU A 487 14.27 1.51 -16.22
CA LEU A 487 15.11 2.46 -15.48
C LEU A 487 16.33 2.87 -16.32
N THR A 488 17.06 1.91 -16.86
CA THR A 488 18.27 2.19 -17.65
C THR A 488 17.93 3.01 -18.89
N LEU A 489 16.90 2.60 -19.65
CA LEU A 489 16.52 3.29 -20.88
C LEU A 489 15.97 4.70 -20.59
N SER A 490 15.12 4.85 -19.60
CA SER A 490 14.56 6.15 -19.21
C SER A 490 15.63 7.11 -18.69
N LEU A 491 16.61 6.61 -17.93
CA LEU A 491 17.75 7.40 -17.45
C LEU A 491 18.62 7.89 -18.60
N VAL A 492 19.00 6.99 -19.51
CA VAL A 492 19.78 7.35 -20.71
C VAL A 492 19.02 8.39 -21.55
N LEU A 493 17.72 8.19 -21.78
CA LEU A 493 16.89 9.14 -22.52
C LEU A 493 16.82 10.51 -21.84
N ALA A 494 16.67 10.56 -20.51
CA ALA A 494 16.64 11.79 -19.74
C ALA A 494 18.00 12.54 -19.83
N ILE A 495 19.12 11.83 -19.70
CA ILE A 495 20.47 12.39 -19.82
C ILE A 495 20.68 12.93 -21.24
N VAL A 496 20.49 12.10 -22.27
CA VAL A 496 20.70 12.49 -23.67
C VAL A 496 19.82 13.69 -24.04
N SER A 497 18.57 13.68 -23.61
CA SER A 497 17.62 14.76 -23.88
C SER A 497 17.99 16.08 -23.17
N THR A 498 18.54 16.00 -21.96
CA THR A 498 18.97 17.18 -21.18
C THR A 498 20.28 17.76 -21.72
N LEU A 499 21.20 16.90 -22.17
CA LEU A 499 22.53 17.29 -22.62
C LEU A 499 22.58 17.67 -24.10
N SER A 500 21.68 17.14 -24.94
CA SER A 500 21.73 17.32 -26.40
C SER A 500 21.33 18.73 -26.82
N LEU A 501 22.22 19.38 -27.56
CA LEU A 501 21.97 20.67 -28.24
C LEU A 501 21.46 20.48 -29.68
N ASN A 502 21.53 19.25 -30.22
CA ASN A 502 21.19 18.94 -31.61
C ASN A 502 19.71 18.60 -31.78
N ASN A 503 18.98 19.37 -32.58
CA ASN A 503 17.54 19.19 -32.84
C ASN A 503 17.19 17.81 -33.43
N GLY A 504 18.05 17.21 -34.27
CA GLY A 504 17.83 15.88 -34.84
C GLY A 504 17.86 14.76 -33.80
N LYS A 505 18.83 14.81 -32.88
CA LYS A 505 18.90 13.86 -31.75
C LYS A 505 17.71 14.02 -30.80
N GLN A 506 17.26 15.26 -30.53
CA GLN A 506 16.11 15.53 -29.72
C GLN A 506 14.80 14.93 -30.29
N LYS A 507 14.62 14.91 -31.62
CA LYS A 507 13.45 14.32 -32.28
C LYS A 507 13.40 12.80 -32.05
N LYS A 508 14.52 12.10 -32.19
CA LYS A 508 14.63 10.65 -31.94
C LYS A 508 14.39 10.32 -30.49
N THR A 509 14.99 11.04 -29.54
CA THR A 509 14.77 10.79 -28.09
C THR A 509 13.32 11.03 -27.68
N ARG A 510 12.65 12.03 -28.24
CA ARG A 510 11.22 12.29 -27.99
C ARG A 510 10.34 11.14 -28.48
N LEU A 511 10.63 10.55 -29.63
CA LEU A 511 9.90 9.40 -30.14
C LEU A 511 10.11 8.20 -29.24
N VAL A 512 11.35 7.86 -28.93
CA VAL A 512 11.67 6.71 -28.06
C VAL A 512 11.05 6.87 -26.66
N SER A 513 11.11 8.09 -26.08
CA SER A 513 10.44 8.36 -24.79
C SER A 513 8.92 8.14 -24.87
N SER A 514 8.26 8.52 -25.97
CA SER A 514 6.82 8.24 -26.13
C SER A 514 6.51 6.76 -26.24
N VAL A 515 7.28 6.03 -27.04
CA VAL A 515 7.12 4.57 -27.18
C VAL A 515 7.33 3.89 -25.82
N LEU A 516 8.41 4.26 -25.12
CA LEU A 516 8.68 3.74 -23.78
C LEU A 516 7.52 4.03 -22.80
N THR A 517 6.98 5.26 -22.82
CA THR A 517 5.82 5.63 -21.97
C THR A 517 4.61 4.71 -22.24
N TRP A 518 4.31 4.42 -23.50
CA TRP A 518 3.21 3.54 -23.87
C TRP A 518 3.47 2.09 -23.47
N VAL A 519 4.66 1.57 -23.73
CA VAL A 519 5.05 0.20 -23.35
C VAL A 519 4.92 0.01 -21.83
N MET A 520 5.49 0.94 -21.07
CA MET A 520 5.40 0.92 -19.60
C MET A 520 3.95 1.03 -19.11
N LEU A 521 3.15 1.91 -19.73
CA LEU A 521 1.75 2.07 -19.33
C LEU A 521 0.93 0.82 -19.60
N ILE A 522 1.07 0.20 -20.77
CA ILE A 522 0.37 -1.04 -21.10
C ILE A 522 0.78 -2.15 -20.12
N HIS A 523 2.08 -2.28 -19.86
CA HIS A 523 2.61 -3.28 -18.92
C HIS A 523 2.07 -3.07 -17.49
N THR A 524 2.19 -1.86 -16.94
CA THR A 524 1.70 -1.56 -15.59
C THR A 524 0.18 -1.66 -15.49
N THR A 525 -0.57 -1.25 -16.53
CA THR A 525 -2.04 -1.42 -16.58
C THR A 525 -2.42 -2.90 -16.55
N LEU A 526 -1.73 -3.73 -17.34
CA LEU A 526 -1.99 -5.17 -17.36
C LEU A 526 -1.75 -5.79 -15.98
N LEU A 527 -0.62 -5.51 -15.35
CA LEU A 527 -0.28 -6.06 -14.04
C LEU A 527 -1.25 -5.61 -12.94
N LEU A 528 -1.62 -4.33 -12.91
CA LEU A 528 -2.60 -3.80 -11.95
C LEU A 528 -3.99 -4.40 -12.19
N ALA A 529 -4.42 -4.55 -13.45
CA ALA A 529 -5.71 -5.16 -13.80
C ALA A 529 -5.78 -6.64 -13.42
N LEU A 530 -4.71 -7.41 -13.72
CA LEU A 530 -4.60 -8.82 -13.33
C LEU A 530 -4.64 -8.96 -11.80
N ARG A 531 -3.85 -8.15 -11.10
CA ARG A 531 -3.82 -8.18 -9.63
C ARG A 531 -5.16 -7.81 -9.02
N TRP A 532 -5.84 -6.77 -9.52
CA TRP A 532 -7.18 -6.39 -9.10
C TRP A 532 -8.19 -7.53 -9.30
N TYR A 533 -8.19 -8.14 -10.49
CA TYR A 533 -9.11 -9.24 -10.77
C TYR A 533 -8.86 -10.46 -9.85
N VAL A 534 -7.59 -10.82 -9.63
CA VAL A 534 -7.19 -11.95 -8.78
C VAL A 534 -7.46 -11.69 -7.32
N SER A 535 -7.16 -10.49 -6.81
CA SER A 535 -7.41 -10.15 -5.41
C SER A 535 -8.89 -9.96 -5.08
N GLY A 536 -9.68 -9.46 -6.06
CA GLY A 536 -11.08 -9.06 -5.85
C GLY A 536 -11.26 -7.69 -5.20
N HIS A 537 -10.16 -6.96 -4.96
CA HIS A 537 -10.16 -5.60 -4.43
C HIS A 537 -9.17 -4.71 -5.18
N LEU A 538 -9.33 -3.40 -5.07
CA LEU A 538 -8.39 -2.46 -5.66
C LEU A 538 -6.96 -2.69 -5.11
N PRO A 539 -5.93 -2.74 -5.95
CA PRO A 539 -4.55 -3.02 -5.53
C PRO A 539 -3.91 -1.78 -4.86
N MET A 540 -4.33 -1.48 -3.63
CA MET A 540 -3.92 -0.36 -2.79
C MET A 540 -3.67 -0.77 -1.34
N SER A 541 -3.51 -2.07 -1.07
CA SER A 541 -3.48 -2.62 0.28
C SER A 541 -2.10 -2.61 0.94
N ASN A 542 -1.04 -2.46 0.15
CA ASN A 542 0.34 -2.50 0.64
C ASN A 542 1.28 -1.58 -0.14
N GLY A 543 2.53 -1.44 0.31
CA GLY A 543 3.53 -0.56 -0.29
C GLY A 543 3.87 -0.90 -1.75
N TYR A 544 3.95 -2.19 -2.09
CA TYR A 544 4.18 -2.64 -3.45
C TYR A 544 3.09 -2.16 -4.42
N GLU A 545 1.84 -2.37 -4.06
CA GLU A 545 0.68 -2.00 -4.88
C GLU A 545 0.57 -0.48 -5.06
N THR A 546 0.77 0.28 -3.98
CA THR A 546 0.72 1.74 -4.04
C THR A 546 1.85 2.33 -4.89
N MET A 547 3.06 1.74 -4.86
CA MET A 547 4.16 2.15 -5.72
C MET A 547 3.93 1.78 -7.20
N GLN A 548 3.36 0.61 -7.49
CA GLN A 548 2.94 0.27 -8.85
C GLN A 548 1.88 1.24 -9.37
N PHE A 549 0.89 1.58 -8.54
CA PHE A 549 -0.11 2.57 -8.90
C PHE A 549 0.51 3.96 -9.11
N MET A 550 1.45 4.39 -8.28
CA MET A 550 2.17 5.65 -8.46
C MET A 550 2.96 5.68 -9.78
N ALA A 551 3.57 4.56 -10.15
CA ALA A 551 4.24 4.42 -11.45
C ALA A 551 3.25 4.59 -12.60
N TRP A 552 2.11 3.92 -12.54
CA TRP A 552 1.02 4.02 -13.51
C TRP A 552 0.45 5.45 -13.57
N ALA A 553 0.15 6.07 -12.44
CA ALA A 553 -0.34 7.44 -12.34
C ALA A 553 0.62 8.45 -12.98
N THR A 554 1.93 8.26 -12.75
CA THR A 554 2.99 9.07 -13.38
C THR A 554 2.96 8.95 -14.91
N LEU A 555 2.77 7.75 -15.44
CA LEU A 555 2.67 7.53 -16.89
C LEU A 555 1.40 8.14 -17.48
N VAL A 556 0.27 8.03 -16.79
CA VAL A 556 -1.00 8.69 -17.20
C VAL A 556 -0.83 10.21 -17.22
N ALA A 557 -0.29 10.81 -16.15
CA ALA A 557 0.02 12.24 -16.12
C ALA A 557 0.97 12.65 -17.27
N THR A 558 1.97 11.82 -17.54
CA THR A 558 2.91 12.01 -18.64
C THR A 558 2.18 12.01 -19.99
N LEU A 559 1.31 11.05 -20.26
CA LEU A 559 0.55 10.99 -21.51
C LEU A 559 -0.33 12.21 -21.74
N VAL A 560 -1.01 12.66 -20.68
CA VAL A 560 -1.86 13.86 -20.75
C VAL A 560 -1.04 15.12 -21.07
N MET A 561 0.16 15.21 -20.51
CA MET A 561 0.95 16.44 -20.54
C MET A 561 2.08 16.45 -21.57
N GLN A 562 2.57 15.29 -22.03
CA GLN A 562 3.77 15.16 -22.88
C GLN A 562 3.68 15.90 -24.23
N LYS A 563 2.47 16.09 -24.78
CA LYS A 563 2.26 16.84 -26.02
C LYS A 563 2.55 18.33 -25.86
N ARG A 564 2.45 18.84 -24.63
CA ARG A 564 2.55 20.27 -24.30
C ARG A 564 3.85 20.62 -23.58
N PHE A 565 4.39 19.67 -22.80
CA PHE A 565 5.55 19.91 -21.94
C PHE A 565 6.62 18.84 -22.15
N LEU A 566 7.68 19.23 -22.86
CA LEU A 566 8.79 18.33 -23.16
C LEU A 566 9.46 17.75 -21.92
N PRO A 567 9.71 18.51 -20.82
CA PRO A 567 10.32 17.94 -19.62
C PRO A 567 9.49 16.82 -18.99
N VAL A 568 8.15 16.94 -18.98
CA VAL A 568 7.26 15.89 -18.47
C VAL A 568 7.42 14.60 -19.28
N LYS A 569 7.54 14.74 -20.62
CA LYS A 569 7.76 13.59 -21.50
C LYS A 569 9.09 12.88 -21.22
N GLN A 570 10.13 13.63 -20.82
CA GLN A 570 11.46 13.10 -20.56
C GLN A 570 11.57 12.43 -19.19
N PHE A 571 10.98 13.05 -18.17
CA PHE A 571 11.12 12.60 -16.79
C PHE A 571 9.98 11.70 -16.28
N GLY A 572 8.86 11.66 -16.97
CA GLY A 572 7.75 10.79 -16.59
C GLY A 572 8.12 9.31 -16.56
N PRO A 573 8.68 8.73 -17.64
CA PRO A 573 9.14 7.34 -17.63
C PRO A 573 10.22 7.07 -16.57
N LEU A 574 11.13 8.02 -16.33
CA LEU A 574 12.17 7.89 -15.32
C LEU A 574 11.59 7.84 -13.91
N LEU A 575 10.68 8.74 -13.56
CA LEU A 575 10.01 8.74 -12.26
C LEU A 575 9.17 7.47 -12.05
N SER A 576 8.46 7.04 -13.09
CA SER A 576 7.72 5.78 -13.07
C SER A 576 8.65 4.58 -12.83
N SER A 577 9.81 4.55 -13.49
CA SER A 577 10.80 3.48 -13.29
C SER A 577 11.37 3.48 -11.87
N PHE A 578 11.60 4.64 -11.26
CA PHE A 578 12.00 4.72 -9.86
C PHE A 578 10.90 4.20 -8.91
N ALA A 579 9.64 4.50 -9.18
CA ALA A 579 8.53 3.97 -8.39
C ALA A 579 8.45 2.43 -8.49
N LEU A 580 8.61 1.87 -9.70
CA LEU A 580 8.67 0.42 -9.90
C LEU A 580 9.90 -0.22 -9.23
N LEU A 581 11.05 0.46 -9.25
CA LEU A 581 12.25 -0.01 -8.54
C LEU A 581 12.01 -0.06 -7.03
N VAL A 582 11.38 0.95 -6.47
CA VAL A 582 11.01 0.97 -5.05
C VAL A 582 10.05 -0.17 -4.72
N ALA A 583 8.99 -0.38 -5.53
CA ALA A 583 8.09 -1.51 -5.37
C ALA A 583 8.83 -2.86 -5.33
N MET A 584 9.85 -3.01 -6.18
CA MET A 584 10.65 -4.24 -6.26
C MET A 584 11.57 -4.44 -5.04
N ILE A 585 12.10 -3.35 -4.44
CA ILE A 585 13.05 -3.42 -3.32
C ILE A 585 12.33 -3.61 -1.99
N THR A 586 11.16 -3.00 -1.80
CA THR A 586 10.43 -3.07 -0.53
C THR A 586 9.90 -4.47 -0.25
N ASP A 587 9.00 -4.98 -1.08
CA ASP A 587 8.29 -6.23 -0.81
C ASP A 587 8.43 -7.29 -1.91
N GLY A 588 9.02 -6.93 -3.05
CA GLY A 588 9.36 -7.86 -4.13
C GLY A 588 8.20 -8.68 -4.72
N ASN A 589 7.01 -8.18 -4.79
CA ASN A 589 5.75 -8.86 -5.12
C ASN A 589 5.17 -9.66 -3.95
N PRO A 590 4.59 -9.00 -2.96
CA PRO A 590 3.96 -9.65 -1.82
C PRO A 590 2.80 -10.53 -2.26
N GLN A 591 2.56 -11.60 -1.50
CA GLN A 591 1.41 -12.46 -1.70
C GLN A 591 0.10 -11.66 -1.67
N ILE A 592 -0.84 -12.07 -2.52
CA ILE A 592 -2.20 -11.52 -2.47
C ILE A 592 -2.89 -12.14 -1.26
N THR A 593 -3.27 -11.31 -0.29
CA THR A 593 -3.99 -11.70 0.94
C THR A 593 -5.38 -11.10 0.96
N GLN A 594 -6.23 -11.58 1.86
CA GLN A 594 -7.51 -10.93 2.14
C GLN A 594 -7.27 -9.57 2.81
N LEU A 595 -8.15 -8.60 2.52
CA LEU A 595 -8.09 -7.30 3.18
C LEU A 595 -8.48 -7.39 4.65
N MET A 596 -7.74 -6.71 5.50
CA MET A 596 -8.22 -6.46 6.87
C MET A 596 -9.50 -5.63 6.84
N PRO A 597 -10.42 -5.83 7.80
CA PRO A 597 -11.72 -5.15 7.81
C PRO A 597 -11.65 -3.64 7.60
N VAL A 598 -10.71 -2.97 8.25
CA VAL A 598 -10.53 -1.51 8.15
C VAL A 598 -10.13 -1.04 6.74
N LEU A 599 -9.45 -1.88 5.96
CA LEU A 599 -8.99 -1.55 4.59
C LEU A 599 -10.07 -1.74 3.51
N GLN A 600 -11.24 -2.29 3.84
CA GLN A 600 -12.31 -2.56 2.87
C GLN A 600 -13.06 -1.30 2.43
N SER A 601 -12.78 -0.14 3.02
CA SER A 601 -13.48 1.10 2.68
C SER A 601 -13.13 1.62 1.28
N PRO A 602 -14.11 1.86 0.39
CA PRO A 602 -13.87 2.51 -0.89
C PRO A 602 -13.30 3.93 -0.75
N LEU A 603 -13.66 4.66 0.31
CA LEU A 603 -13.12 5.98 0.59
C LEU A 603 -11.61 5.95 0.83
N LEU A 604 -11.11 4.92 1.54
CA LEU A 604 -9.68 4.74 1.74
C LEU A 604 -8.95 4.53 0.42
N SER A 605 -9.48 3.68 -0.45
CA SER A 605 -8.87 3.43 -1.78
C SER A 605 -8.81 4.73 -2.61
N VAL A 606 -9.88 5.53 -2.63
CA VAL A 606 -9.90 6.82 -3.34
C VAL A 606 -8.92 7.81 -2.70
N HIS A 607 -8.85 7.88 -1.37
CA HIS A 607 -7.87 8.68 -0.65
C HIS A 607 -6.43 8.36 -1.12
N VAL A 608 -6.05 7.09 -1.07
CA VAL A 608 -4.70 6.64 -1.46
C VAL A 608 -4.41 6.97 -2.92
N MET A 609 -5.35 6.71 -3.85
CA MET A 609 -5.18 7.04 -5.27
C MET A 609 -4.91 8.53 -5.48
N VAL A 610 -5.68 9.42 -4.85
CA VAL A 610 -5.53 10.87 -4.99
C VAL A 610 -4.20 11.36 -4.43
N ILE A 611 -3.78 10.84 -3.28
CA ILE A 611 -2.47 11.14 -2.67
C ILE A 611 -1.33 10.69 -3.59
N MET A 612 -1.38 9.47 -4.16
CA MET A 612 -0.34 8.96 -5.05
C MET A 612 -0.22 9.80 -6.35
N PHE A 613 -1.33 10.25 -6.93
CA PHE A 613 -1.31 11.21 -8.04
C PHE A 613 -0.62 12.53 -7.66
N SER A 614 -0.88 13.05 -6.47
CA SER A 614 -0.19 14.25 -5.97
C SER A 614 1.32 14.03 -5.85
N TYR A 615 1.75 12.91 -5.27
CA TYR A 615 3.18 12.56 -5.11
C TYR A 615 3.87 12.38 -6.46
N ALA A 616 3.20 11.80 -7.45
CA ALA A 616 3.70 11.70 -8.82
C ALA A 616 3.99 13.10 -9.42
N LEU A 617 3.09 14.06 -9.23
CA LEU A 617 3.30 15.43 -9.71
C LEU A 617 4.42 16.15 -8.93
N PHE A 618 4.52 15.96 -7.62
CA PHE A 618 5.64 16.50 -6.82
C PHE A 618 6.99 15.93 -7.27
N GLY A 619 7.07 14.63 -7.54
CA GLY A 619 8.25 14.00 -8.09
C GLY A 619 8.66 14.57 -9.46
N LEU A 620 7.68 14.83 -10.35
CA LEU A 620 7.93 15.52 -11.62
C LEU A 620 8.48 16.93 -11.40
N THR A 621 7.95 17.70 -10.43
CA THR A 621 8.47 19.05 -10.14
C THR A 621 9.91 19.01 -9.62
N ALA A 622 10.29 17.99 -8.84
CA ALA A 622 11.66 17.80 -8.37
C ALA A 622 12.63 17.53 -9.53
N LEU A 623 12.27 16.62 -10.45
CA LEU A 623 13.11 16.32 -11.64
C LEU A 623 13.20 17.51 -12.59
N ILE A 624 12.12 18.27 -12.76
CA ILE A 624 12.13 19.54 -13.53
C ILE A 624 13.02 20.57 -12.82
N GLY A 625 12.99 20.61 -11.48
CA GLY A 625 13.88 21.44 -10.67
C GLY A 625 15.35 21.11 -10.91
N LEU A 626 15.71 19.83 -10.94
CA LEU A 626 17.07 19.38 -11.30
C LEU A 626 17.48 19.85 -12.70
N GLN A 627 16.58 19.69 -13.69
CA GLN A 627 16.84 20.19 -15.05
C GLN A 627 17.01 21.71 -15.08
N GLY A 628 16.25 22.44 -14.26
CA GLY A 628 16.35 23.90 -14.13
C GLY A 628 17.71 24.35 -13.57
N LEU A 629 18.25 23.63 -12.58
CA LEU A 629 19.60 23.90 -12.06
C LEU A 629 20.68 23.61 -13.10
N ILE A 630 20.54 22.57 -13.92
CA ILE A 630 21.45 22.31 -15.05
C ILE A 630 21.36 23.44 -16.08
N ALA A 631 20.17 23.95 -16.39
CA ALA A 631 19.97 25.07 -17.27
C ALA A 631 20.61 26.35 -16.71
N HIS A 632 20.46 26.61 -15.41
CA HIS A 632 21.13 27.72 -14.73
C HIS A 632 22.65 27.65 -14.83
N HIS A 633 23.23 26.50 -14.50
CA HIS A 633 24.69 26.27 -14.62
C HIS A 633 25.20 26.50 -16.07
N ARG A 634 24.37 26.16 -17.05
CA ARG A 634 24.67 26.38 -18.48
C ARG A 634 24.34 27.79 -18.98
N LYS A 635 23.94 28.70 -18.10
CA LYS A 635 23.56 30.09 -18.42
C LYS A 635 22.41 30.19 -19.44
N GLN A 636 21.47 29.21 -19.44
CA GLN A 636 20.30 29.18 -20.31
C GLN A 636 19.11 29.86 -19.61
N GLU A 637 19.16 31.17 -19.40
CA GLU A 637 18.21 31.92 -18.54
C GLU A 637 16.74 31.75 -18.98
N GLU A 638 16.47 31.81 -20.31
CA GLU A 638 15.10 31.64 -20.80
C GLU A 638 14.54 30.26 -20.46
N LYS A 639 15.31 29.21 -20.70
CA LYS A 639 14.91 27.83 -20.38
C LYS A 639 14.75 27.62 -18.87
N GLU A 640 15.62 28.17 -18.05
CA GLU A 640 15.53 28.15 -16.61
C GLU A 640 14.20 28.75 -16.11
N GLN A 641 13.84 29.94 -16.61
CA GLN A 641 12.60 30.61 -16.25
C GLN A 641 11.34 29.85 -16.71
N GLN A 642 11.40 29.23 -17.90
CA GLN A 642 10.31 28.40 -18.42
C GLN A 642 10.12 27.13 -17.57
N LEU A 643 11.20 26.48 -17.15
CA LEU A 643 11.17 25.32 -16.25
C LEU A 643 10.63 25.68 -14.87
N ALA A 644 11.00 26.83 -14.31
CA ALA A 644 10.43 27.34 -13.06
C ALA A 644 8.92 27.62 -13.20
N ALA A 645 8.47 28.17 -14.32
CA ALA A 645 7.05 28.37 -14.60
C ALA A 645 6.30 27.04 -14.73
N LEU A 646 6.92 26.03 -15.36
CA LEU A 646 6.32 24.69 -15.46
C LEU A 646 6.20 24.01 -14.09
N SER A 647 7.23 24.05 -13.25
CA SER A 647 7.16 23.53 -11.89
C SER A 647 6.03 24.21 -11.10
N GLN A 648 5.93 25.54 -11.12
CA GLN A 648 4.86 26.28 -10.47
C GLN A 648 3.47 25.95 -11.03
N PHE A 649 3.35 25.72 -12.35
CA PHE A 649 2.09 25.29 -12.97
C PHE A 649 1.64 23.92 -12.44
N LEU A 650 2.56 22.94 -12.37
CA LEU A 650 2.30 21.59 -11.88
C LEU A 650 1.91 21.56 -10.39
N LEU A 651 2.37 22.55 -9.60
CA LEU A 651 1.98 22.64 -8.18
C LEU A 651 0.50 22.89 -7.97
N TYR A 652 -0.20 23.56 -8.88
CA TYR A 652 -1.64 23.81 -8.70
C TYR A 652 -2.44 22.50 -8.61
N PRO A 653 -2.37 21.58 -9.60
CA PRO A 653 -3.05 20.30 -9.48
C PRO A 653 -2.45 19.44 -8.36
N ALA A 654 -1.14 19.46 -8.14
CA ALA A 654 -0.49 18.64 -7.11
C ALA A 654 -0.96 19.03 -5.70
N VAL A 655 -0.95 20.32 -5.35
CA VAL A 655 -1.42 20.82 -4.04
C VAL A 655 -2.95 20.67 -3.90
N ALA A 656 -3.71 20.82 -4.98
CA ALA A 656 -5.14 20.54 -4.95
C ALA A 656 -5.42 19.08 -4.64
N LEU A 657 -4.68 18.16 -5.29
CA LEU A 657 -4.85 16.71 -5.07
C LEU A 657 -4.44 16.30 -3.65
N ILE A 658 -3.31 16.80 -3.11
CA ILE A 658 -2.95 16.44 -1.74
C ILE A 658 -3.98 16.98 -0.74
N ALA A 659 -4.48 18.20 -0.91
CA ALA A 659 -5.52 18.76 -0.05
C ALA A 659 -6.80 17.92 -0.11
N ILE A 660 -7.29 17.62 -1.32
CA ILE A 660 -8.47 16.75 -1.52
C ILE A 660 -8.23 15.38 -0.90
N GLY A 661 -7.06 14.79 -1.14
CA GLY A 661 -6.69 13.49 -0.58
C GLY A 661 -6.72 13.48 0.94
N ILE A 662 -6.09 14.47 1.60
CA ILE A 662 -6.10 14.61 3.06
C ILE A 662 -7.55 14.66 3.60
N PHE A 663 -8.44 15.41 2.97
CA PHE A 663 -9.82 15.55 3.45
C PHE A 663 -10.68 14.31 3.15
N ILE A 664 -10.47 13.61 2.04
CA ILE A 664 -11.10 12.29 1.81
C ILE A 664 -10.64 11.31 2.91
N GLY A 665 -9.34 11.30 3.25
CA GLY A 665 -8.81 10.52 4.36
C GLY A 665 -9.42 10.89 5.70
N ALA A 666 -9.61 12.18 5.97
CA ALA A 666 -10.28 12.66 7.17
C ALA A 666 -11.75 12.20 7.26
N ILE A 667 -12.48 12.20 6.14
CA ILE A 667 -13.86 11.69 6.09
C ILE A 667 -13.85 10.17 6.37
N TRP A 668 -12.93 9.42 5.75
CA TRP A 668 -12.77 7.99 6.03
C TRP A 668 -12.42 7.73 7.50
N ALA A 669 -11.46 8.46 8.06
CA ALA A 669 -11.07 8.33 9.47
C ALA A 669 -12.25 8.61 10.41
N ASN A 670 -13.08 9.60 10.08
CA ASN A 670 -14.28 9.89 10.83
C ASN A 670 -15.33 8.78 10.78
N VAL A 671 -15.44 8.06 9.65
CA VAL A 671 -16.36 6.92 9.51
C VAL A 671 -15.80 5.66 10.16
N SER A 672 -14.48 5.43 10.10
CA SER A 672 -13.84 4.21 10.61
C SER A 672 -13.45 4.31 12.09
N TRP A 673 -13.04 5.50 12.54
CA TRP A 673 -12.50 5.74 13.90
C TRP A 673 -13.24 6.82 14.68
N GLY A 674 -14.28 7.44 14.11
CA GLY A 674 -15.10 8.47 14.74
C GLY A 674 -14.48 9.86 14.84
N ARG A 675 -13.23 10.01 14.44
CA ARG A 675 -12.50 11.29 14.48
C ARG A 675 -12.00 11.60 13.08
N TYR A 676 -12.27 12.80 12.58
CA TYR A 676 -11.78 13.22 11.27
C TYR A 676 -10.29 13.64 11.29
N TRP A 677 -9.70 13.81 12.46
CA TRP A 677 -8.27 14.15 12.63
C TRP A 677 -7.75 13.66 13.98
N SER A 678 -6.69 12.90 13.99
CA SER A 678 -6.10 12.30 15.21
C SER A 678 -4.66 12.75 15.49
N TRP A 679 -4.08 13.57 14.61
CA TRP A 679 -2.67 13.95 14.66
C TRP A 679 -1.71 12.74 14.53
N ASP A 680 -2.15 11.70 13.86
CA ASP A 680 -1.27 10.59 13.51
C ASP A 680 -0.09 11.09 12.67
N SER A 681 1.05 10.40 12.76
CA SER A 681 2.28 10.79 12.06
C SER A 681 2.08 10.92 10.55
N LYS A 682 1.22 10.07 9.89
CA LYS A 682 0.92 10.18 8.45
C LYS A 682 0.07 11.41 8.12
N GLU A 683 -0.96 11.69 8.92
CA GLU A 683 -1.79 12.89 8.78
C GLU A 683 -0.94 14.16 8.93
N THR A 684 -0.10 14.19 9.97
CA THR A 684 0.78 15.31 10.28
C THR A 684 1.78 15.56 9.16
N TRP A 685 2.47 14.53 8.63
CA TRP A 685 3.41 14.70 7.53
C TRP A 685 2.74 15.02 6.19
N ALA A 686 1.52 14.54 5.95
CA ALA A 686 0.74 14.95 4.78
C ALA A 686 0.41 16.46 4.84
N LEU A 687 0.01 16.96 6.02
CA LEU A 687 -0.22 18.39 6.26
C LEU A 687 1.08 19.21 6.08
N ILE A 688 2.21 18.77 6.67
CA ILE A 688 3.53 19.41 6.49
C ILE A 688 3.86 19.51 4.99
N THR A 689 3.72 18.42 4.24
CA THR A 689 3.99 18.38 2.80
C THR A 689 3.08 19.35 2.04
N MET A 690 1.79 19.38 2.35
CA MET A 690 0.85 20.34 1.77
C MET A 690 1.26 21.78 2.05
N LEU A 691 1.65 22.12 3.28
CA LEU A 691 2.10 23.47 3.66
C LEU A 691 3.39 23.87 2.94
N ILE A 692 4.38 22.98 2.87
CA ILE A 692 5.65 23.21 2.15
C ILE A 692 5.37 23.49 0.67
N TYR A 693 4.63 22.64 -0.01
CA TYR A 693 4.36 22.81 -1.44
C TYR A 693 3.35 23.93 -1.76
N SER A 694 2.60 24.42 -0.77
CA SER A 694 1.75 25.58 -0.94
C SER A 694 2.53 26.90 -0.96
N ALA A 695 3.70 26.97 -0.33
CA ALA A 695 4.50 28.20 -0.23
C ALA A 695 4.85 28.82 -1.61
N PRO A 696 5.30 28.03 -2.63
CA PRO A 696 5.60 28.60 -3.96
C PRO A 696 4.41 29.15 -4.73
N LEU A 697 3.19 28.78 -4.35
CA LEU A 697 1.97 29.32 -4.95
C LEU A 697 1.72 30.77 -4.53
N HIS A 698 2.36 31.24 -3.45
CA HIS A 698 2.25 32.61 -2.97
C HIS A 698 3.28 33.51 -3.65
N ALA A 699 2.81 34.34 -4.59
CA ALA A 699 3.64 35.25 -5.42
C ALA A 699 4.50 36.24 -4.62
N ASP A 700 4.16 36.45 -3.35
CA ASP A 700 4.78 37.49 -2.52
C ASP A 700 6.08 37.05 -1.84
N ILE A 701 6.45 35.78 -1.91
CA ILE A 701 7.72 35.30 -1.38
C ILE A 701 8.84 35.69 -2.34
N LYS A 702 9.50 36.82 -2.06
CA LYS A 702 10.51 37.42 -2.95
C LYS A 702 11.64 36.45 -3.31
N TRP A 703 12.09 35.65 -2.37
CA TRP A 703 13.16 34.66 -2.57
C TRP A 703 12.81 33.63 -3.65
N LEU A 704 11.56 33.13 -3.64
CA LEU A 704 11.06 32.14 -4.63
C LEU A 704 10.76 32.75 -6.02
N ARG A 705 10.91 34.07 -6.21
CA ARG A 705 10.76 34.69 -7.53
C ARG A 705 11.95 34.44 -8.45
N LYS A 706 13.15 34.19 -7.89
CA LYS A 706 14.32 33.80 -8.66
C LYS A 706 14.16 32.35 -9.10
N ALA A 707 14.34 32.07 -10.39
CA ALA A 707 14.17 30.73 -10.97
C ALA A 707 15.07 29.68 -10.30
N GLN A 708 16.34 30.02 -10.08
CA GLN A 708 17.30 29.16 -9.38
C GLN A 708 16.78 28.75 -7.99
N HIS A 709 16.31 29.70 -7.19
CA HIS A 709 15.79 29.40 -5.85
C HIS A 709 14.53 28.53 -5.89
N MET A 710 13.69 28.72 -6.91
CA MET A 710 12.51 27.87 -7.14
C MET A 710 12.95 26.43 -7.41
N HIS A 711 13.97 26.21 -8.25
CA HIS A 711 14.47 24.88 -8.55
C HIS A 711 15.09 24.18 -7.34
N ILE A 712 15.89 24.89 -6.54
CA ILE A 712 16.42 24.37 -5.27
C ILE A 712 15.27 24.01 -4.32
N TYR A 713 14.27 24.89 -4.21
CA TYR A 713 13.12 24.64 -3.37
C TYR A 713 12.36 23.37 -3.75
N MET A 714 12.13 23.13 -5.06
CA MET A 714 11.43 21.91 -5.51
C MET A 714 12.18 20.63 -5.14
N LEU A 715 13.51 20.64 -5.22
CA LEU A 715 14.33 19.49 -4.81
C LEU A 715 14.26 19.25 -3.31
N LEU A 716 14.39 20.30 -2.50
CA LEU A 716 14.34 20.19 -1.04
C LEU A 716 12.93 19.83 -0.54
N ALA A 717 11.90 20.42 -1.15
CA ALA A 717 10.51 20.09 -0.83
C ALA A 717 10.18 18.61 -1.05
N PHE A 718 10.82 17.96 -2.03
CA PHE A 718 10.58 16.54 -2.29
C PHE A 718 11.02 15.62 -1.13
N LEU A 719 11.94 16.08 -0.29
CA LEU A 719 12.31 15.36 0.95
C LEU A 719 11.11 15.18 1.89
N SER A 720 10.14 16.14 1.90
CA SER A 720 8.93 15.98 2.69
C SER A 720 8.04 14.84 2.16
N VAL A 721 7.98 14.64 0.85
CA VAL A 721 7.27 13.50 0.24
C VAL A 721 7.94 12.17 0.61
N LEU A 722 9.28 12.12 0.52
CA LEU A 722 10.04 10.93 0.92
C LEU A 722 9.84 10.63 2.41
N MET A 723 9.83 11.65 3.26
CA MET A 723 9.57 11.47 4.67
C MET A 723 8.14 11.00 4.94
N THR A 724 7.14 11.57 4.25
CA THR A 724 5.73 11.17 4.41
C THR A 724 5.52 9.72 4.01
N TYR A 725 6.17 9.26 2.94
CA TYR A 725 5.99 7.91 2.43
C TYR A 725 6.89 6.88 3.13
N PHE A 726 8.20 7.13 3.19
CA PHE A 726 9.17 6.19 3.77
C PHE A 726 9.43 6.45 5.25
N GLY A 727 9.69 7.71 5.61
CA GLY A 727 10.04 8.08 6.96
C GLY A 727 9.00 7.66 7.97
N VAL A 728 7.74 7.95 7.68
CA VAL A 728 6.62 7.59 8.57
C VAL A 728 6.43 6.07 8.65
N ASN A 729 6.54 5.34 7.52
CA ASN A 729 6.30 3.89 7.52
C ASN A 729 7.41 3.08 8.22
N TYR A 730 8.67 3.54 8.16
CA TYR A 730 9.81 2.74 8.64
C TYR A 730 10.44 3.26 9.95
N PHE A 731 10.23 4.53 10.30
CA PHE A 731 10.91 5.15 11.45
C PHE A 731 9.96 5.76 12.49
N LEU A 732 8.69 6.00 12.14
CA LEU A 732 7.70 6.56 13.04
C LEU A 732 6.59 5.55 13.33
N SER A 733 6.08 5.55 14.56
CA SER A 733 4.90 4.77 14.94
C SER A 733 3.63 5.56 14.65
N GLY A 734 2.49 4.86 14.40
CA GLY A 734 1.21 5.52 14.20
C GLY A 734 0.08 4.53 13.95
N MET A 735 -1.17 4.99 14.07
CA MET A 735 -2.38 4.16 13.86
C MET A 735 -2.54 3.64 12.41
N HIS A 736 -1.85 4.25 11.45
CA HIS A 736 -1.82 3.82 10.04
C HIS A 736 -0.71 2.79 9.72
N SER A 737 -0.03 2.23 10.72
CA SER A 737 0.98 1.18 10.52
C SER A 737 0.29 -0.18 10.37
N TYR A 738 -0.18 -0.49 9.16
CA TYR A 738 -0.80 -1.79 8.82
C TYR A 738 0.20 -2.80 8.22
N ALA A 739 1.52 -2.53 8.33
CA ALA A 739 2.59 -3.40 7.82
C ALA A 739 3.11 -4.32 8.92
#